data_c6a393298776cbd05f25658b823a30a2
#
_entry.id   c6a393298776cbd05f25658b823a30a2
#
_cell.length_a   1.000
_cell.length_b   1.000
_cell.length_c   1.000
_cell.angle_alpha   90.00
_cell.angle_beta   90.00
_cell.angle_gamma   90.00
#
_symmetry.space_group_name_H-M   'P 1'
#
loop_
_entity.id
_entity.type
_entity.pdbx_description
1 polymer ?
#
loop_
_entity_poly.entity_id
_entity_poly.type
_entity_poly.pdbx_seq_one_letter_code
_entity_poly.pdbx_strand_id
1 'polypeptide(L)'
;MAEQGQAPVPKRRRIGVMTSGGDSPGMNGAVRAVVRMSIHMGCEAYAIFEGYEGLVQGGDLIKEMKWEDVRGWLSRGGTLIGTARCMPFMERWGRLKAAKNMILRGIDALVICGGDGSLTGADKFRAEWPGLIKELVETAELTQEQIEPYKHLNIVGLVGSIDNDMSGTDATIGCYSSLERICSAVDDVFDTAASHQRGFVIEVMGRHCGWLALMASIATGADFVFIPEKPPRVGWEDQMCDIIKMHRSRGKRRSIVIIAEGAHDENLKKITANQVKDLLSHKLKLDTRVTVLGHTQRGGSACFYDRWLSTLQGVEAVNAVLEATPDTPTPVITIRENKIERSNLMEAVALTKSVTAAIQAKDFDKAMQLRDVEFKEYYNSYMITTSTDHPKLRLPEEKRMRIAIVHVGAPSGGMNPATRAAVAYCLTRGHTPIAIHNGFPGLQRHHDDKPVGSVRECKWIDVDPWVNEGGSEIGTNRGLPSADIKTTAECFERYKFDAMLLIGGFEAFTAASEIRKARHEYPAFKIPLIVLPATVSNNVPGTEYSLGSDTCLNTLINFCDAIRQSASSSRRRVFVIETHGGRSGYLATMAGLSVGALAVYIPEEGINIHMIARDIEFLRENFANDQGASRAGKIILRNEKASQTYTTQIIADMIKEEARGRFESRSAVPGHYQQGGKPSPMDRIRALRMAIKCMQHIEDRFTGKSKAAIVDDPLSVAVIGIQGSEVVFTPMGGETGLEANATDWQDRRPKNEFWMPMKDTVDILSGRPKLRDCCGECGKPLSGDLRRGMLPKPKERDEE
;
A
#
# COMPACT_ATOMS: atom_id res chain seq x y z
N MET A 1 -33.97 20.56 51.85
CA MET A 1 -32.79 20.23 51.09
C MET A 1 -33.24 19.39 49.89
N ALA A 2 -33.36 20.02 48.75
CA ALA A 2 -33.74 19.31 47.51
C ALA A 2 -32.57 18.55 46.98
N GLU A 3 -32.73 17.23 46.78
CA GLU A 3 -31.78 16.40 46.10
C GLU A 3 -31.62 16.92 44.66
N GLN A 4 -30.45 17.43 44.33
CA GLN A 4 -30.05 17.73 42.95
C GLN A 4 -29.92 16.40 42.22
N GLY A 5 -30.90 16.06 41.39
CA GLY A 5 -30.88 14.94 40.49
C GLY A 5 -29.69 15.10 39.54
N GLN A 6 -28.70 14.20 39.67
CA GLN A 6 -27.64 14.06 38.67
C GLN A 6 -28.31 13.81 37.33
N ALA A 7 -28.00 14.64 36.31
CA ALA A 7 -28.40 14.38 34.94
C ALA A 7 -27.93 12.96 34.53
N PRO A 8 -28.78 12.18 33.86
CA PRO A 8 -28.45 10.82 33.47
C PRO A 8 -27.16 10.85 32.62
N VAL A 9 -26.14 10.11 33.04
CA VAL A 9 -24.91 9.93 32.29
C VAL A 9 -25.31 9.37 30.91
N PRO A 10 -24.94 10.00 29.79
CA PRO A 10 -25.33 9.54 28.48
C PRO A 10 -24.83 8.09 28.30
N LYS A 11 -25.74 7.21 27.88
CA LYS A 11 -25.45 5.80 27.68
C LYS A 11 -24.31 5.67 26.67
N ARG A 12 -23.20 5.01 27.04
CA ARG A 12 -22.08 4.75 26.14
C ARG A 12 -22.55 3.89 24.97
N ARG A 13 -22.16 4.25 23.73
CA ARG A 13 -22.42 3.41 22.56
C ARG A 13 -21.63 2.09 22.66
N ARG A 14 -22.21 1.02 22.13
CA ARG A 14 -21.60 -0.33 22.07
C ARG A 14 -21.44 -0.76 20.63
N ILE A 15 -20.20 -0.83 20.18
CA ILE A 15 -19.84 -1.13 18.81
C ILE A 15 -19.38 -2.58 18.73
N GLY A 16 -20.11 -3.39 17.95
CA GLY A 16 -19.71 -4.76 17.61
C GLY A 16 -18.77 -4.78 16.41
N VAL A 17 -17.75 -5.65 16.42
CA VAL A 17 -16.90 -5.93 15.27
C VAL A 17 -16.86 -7.43 15.01
N MET A 18 -16.97 -7.82 13.74
CA MET A 18 -16.86 -9.21 13.32
C MET A 18 -16.13 -9.34 11.98
N THR A 19 -15.58 -10.55 11.77
CA THR A 19 -15.04 -11.00 10.48
C THR A 19 -15.95 -12.07 9.90
N SER A 20 -16.21 -12.04 8.60
CA SER A 20 -17.13 -12.96 7.94
C SER A 20 -16.64 -13.33 6.52
N GLY A 21 -16.88 -14.52 6.10
CA GLY A 21 -16.44 -15.03 4.79
C GLY A 21 -15.07 -15.67 4.84
N GLY A 22 -14.30 -15.59 3.75
CA GLY A 22 -12.93 -16.08 3.72
C GLY A 22 -12.01 -15.20 4.57
N ASP A 23 -11.09 -15.80 5.30
CA ASP A 23 -10.07 -15.06 6.03
C ASP A 23 -9.08 -14.39 5.07
N SER A 24 -8.54 -13.24 5.49
CA SER A 24 -7.49 -12.54 4.76
C SER A 24 -6.49 -11.89 5.72
N PRO A 25 -5.18 -11.84 5.35
CA PRO A 25 -4.16 -11.18 6.18
C PRO A 25 -4.46 -9.67 6.31
N GLY A 26 -4.54 -9.18 7.55
CA GLY A 26 -4.92 -7.78 7.84
C GLY A 26 -6.25 -7.66 8.59
N MET A 27 -7.16 -8.65 8.54
CA MET A 27 -8.41 -8.61 9.29
C MET A 27 -8.20 -8.36 10.79
N ASN A 28 -7.18 -8.96 11.39
CA ASN A 28 -6.82 -8.72 12.78
C ASN A 28 -6.40 -7.27 13.04
N GLY A 29 -5.76 -6.62 12.07
CA GLY A 29 -5.42 -5.20 12.13
C GLY A 29 -6.65 -4.31 12.17
N ALA A 30 -7.65 -4.62 11.34
CA ALA A 30 -8.94 -3.93 11.31
C ALA A 30 -9.68 -4.08 12.65
N VAL A 31 -9.82 -5.31 13.15
CA VAL A 31 -10.46 -5.57 14.45
C VAL A 31 -9.76 -4.81 15.58
N ARG A 32 -8.41 -4.84 15.61
CA ARG A 32 -7.63 -4.08 16.59
C ARG A 32 -7.90 -2.58 16.51
N ALA A 33 -7.94 -2.02 15.31
CA ALA A 33 -8.18 -0.60 15.11
C ALA A 33 -9.59 -0.20 15.57
N VAL A 34 -10.61 -0.99 15.21
CA VAL A 34 -12.00 -0.77 15.64
C VAL A 34 -12.10 -0.83 17.15
N VAL A 35 -11.55 -1.86 17.81
CA VAL A 35 -11.62 -1.99 19.28
C VAL A 35 -10.94 -0.81 19.97
N ARG A 36 -9.71 -0.46 19.59
CA ARG A 36 -8.97 0.62 20.27
C ARG A 36 -9.54 1.99 19.98
N MET A 37 -9.96 2.25 18.75
CA MET A 37 -10.60 3.53 18.41
C MET A 37 -11.94 3.69 19.11
N SER A 38 -12.77 2.64 19.20
CA SER A 38 -14.03 2.67 19.97
C SER A 38 -13.79 3.01 21.43
N ILE A 39 -12.82 2.36 22.08
CA ILE A 39 -12.46 2.64 23.48
C ILE A 39 -11.92 4.08 23.64
N HIS A 40 -11.08 4.54 22.70
CA HIS A 40 -10.55 5.90 22.70
C HIS A 40 -11.67 6.95 22.61
N MET A 41 -12.69 6.68 21.80
CA MET A 41 -13.88 7.55 21.64
C MET A 41 -14.90 7.40 22.79
N GLY A 42 -14.57 6.63 23.84
CA GLY A 42 -15.42 6.44 25.01
C GLY A 42 -16.55 5.42 24.81
N CYS A 43 -16.52 4.64 23.73
CA CYS A 43 -17.44 3.56 23.47
C CYS A 43 -16.99 2.25 24.11
N GLU A 44 -17.93 1.31 24.27
CA GLU A 44 -17.60 -0.09 24.60
C GLU A 44 -17.46 -0.89 23.28
N ALA A 45 -16.42 -1.70 23.17
CA ALA A 45 -16.15 -2.52 21.99
C ALA A 45 -16.48 -4.00 22.26
N TYR A 46 -17.16 -4.64 21.34
CA TYR A 46 -17.51 -6.05 21.40
C TYR A 46 -16.96 -6.80 20.18
N ALA A 47 -16.28 -7.92 20.39
CA ALA A 47 -15.96 -8.85 19.32
C ALA A 47 -17.05 -9.93 19.20
N ILE A 48 -17.49 -10.15 17.97
CA ILE A 48 -18.43 -11.21 17.65
C ILE A 48 -17.62 -12.33 16.99
N PHE A 49 -17.40 -13.41 17.75
CA PHE A 49 -16.62 -14.55 17.29
C PHE A 49 -17.42 -15.39 16.28
N GLU A 50 -16.75 -16.00 15.32
CA GLU A 50 -17.33 -16.83 14.25
C GLU A 50 -18.31 -16.05 13.34
N GLY A 51 -18.20 -14.71 13.28
CA GLY A 51 -18.99 -13.88 12.39
C GLY A 51 -20.50 -13.97 12.62
N TYR A 52 -21.29 -14.16 11.57
CA TYR A 52 -22.76 -14.26 11.68
C TYR A 52 -23.22 -15.45 12.52
N GLU A 53 -22.45 -16.52 12.59
CA GLU A 53 -22.76 -17.67 13.46
C GLU A 53 -22.77 -17.23 14.93
N GLY A 54 -21.79 -16.44 15.34
CA GLY A 54 -21.72 -15.88 16.68
C GLY A 54 -22.87 -14.90 17.01
N LEU A 55 -23.33 -14.13 16.04
CA LEU A 55 -24.53 -13.29 16.22
C LEU A 55 -25.78 -14.14 16.47
N VAL A 56 -25.95 -15.22 15.70
CA VAL A 56 -27.13 -16.10 15.81
C VAL A 56 -27.09 -16.91 17.08
N GLN A 57 -25.93 -17.45 17.47
CA GLN A 57 -25.79 -18.24 18.70
C GLN A 57 -25.81 -17.38 19.96
N GLY A 58 -25.17 -16.20 19.92
CA GLY A 58 -25.06 -15.30 21.07
C GLY A 58 -24.17 -15.85 22.19
N GLY A 59 -24.51 -15.57 23.43
CA GLY A 59 -23.79 -16.08 24.60
C GLY A 59 -22.31 -15.66 24.63
N ASP A 60 -21.44 -16.65 24.83
CA ASP A 60 -19.99 -16.46 24.95
C ASP A 60 -19.29 -16.10 23.63
N LEU A 61 -19.99 -16.14 22.50
CA LEU A 61 -19.45 -15.70 21.22
C LEU A 61 -19.53 -14.20 21.00
N ILE A 62 -20.23 -13.46 21.88
CA ILE A 62 -20.28 -11.99 21.86
C ILE A 62 -19.59 -11.49 23.13
N LYS A 63 -18.33 -11.04 23.01
CA LYS A 63 -17.49 -10.66 24.15
C LYS A 63 -17.11 -9.18 24.12
N GLU A 64 -17.20 -8.52 25.27
CA GLU A 64 -16.60 -7.22 25.45
C GLU A 64 -15.08 -7.32 25.32
N MET A 65 -14.49 -6.39 24.59
CA MET A 65 -13.06 -6.33 24.34
C MET A 65 -12.42 -5.17 25.08
N LYS A 66 -11.32 -5.44 25.75
CA LYS A 66 -10.48 -4.43 26.38
C LYS A 66 -9.32 -4.03 25.49
N TRP A 67 -8.71 -2.90 25.80
CA TRP A 67 -7.55 -2.37 25.10
C TRP A 67 -6.41 -3.38 24.89
N GLU A 68 -6.16 -4.23 25.90
CA GLU A 68 -5.08 -5.19 25.91
C GLU A 68 -5.38 -6.48 25.12
N ASP A 69 -6.64 -6.84 24.95
CA ASP A 69 -7.04 -8.09 24.30
C ASP A 69 -6.57 -8.18 22.84
N VAL A 70 -6.47 -7.03 22.16
CA VAL A 70 -6.03 -6.93 20.75
C VAL A 70 -4.54 -6.61 20.59
N ARG A 71 -3.76 -6.72 21.67
CA ARG A 71 -2.33 -6.47 21.64
C ARG A 71 -1.61 -7.56 20.82
N GLY A 72 -0.71 -7.12 19.92
CA GLY A 72 0.08 -8.04 19.07
C GLY A 72 -0.69 -8.65 17.89
N TRP A 73 -1.88 -8.17 17.59
CA TRP A 73 -2.72 -8.72 16.51
C TRP A 73 -2.28 -8.31 15.10
N LEU A 74 -1.55 -7.20 14.94
CA LEU A 74 -1.18 -6.65 13.61
C LEU A 74 -0.37 -7.62 12.74
N SER A 75 0.52 -8.42 13.34
CA SER A 75 1.35 -9.37 12.61
C SER A 75 0.72 -10.75 12.44
N ARG A 76 -0.48 -10.97 13.00
CA ARG A 76 -1.15 -12.29 12.97
C ARG A 76 -1.98 -12.42 11.70
N GLY A 77 -1.74 -13.51 10.97
CA GLY A 77 -2.57 -13.86 9.82
C GLY A 77 -3.89 -14.50 10.22
N GLY A 78 -4.74 -14.73 9.25
CA GLY A 78 -6.09 -15.23 9.48
C GLY A 78 -6.95 -14.23 10.26
N THR A 79 -7.94 -14.73 11.00
CA THR A 79 -8.76 -13.94 11.92
C THR A 79 -8.83 -14.58 13.29
N LEU A 80 -8.43 -13.83 14.34
CA LEU A 80 -8.38 -14.32 15.73
C LEU A 80 -9.76 -14.43 16.37
N ILE A 81 -10.75 -13.72 15.81
CA ILE A 81 -12.15 -13.86 16.24
C ILE A 81 -12.93 -14.89 15.43
N GLY A 82 -12.25 -15.59 14.50
CA GLY A 82 -12.83 -16.64 13.70
C GLY A 82 -13.82 -16.15 12.64
N THR A 83 -14.19 -17.06 11.76
CA THR A 83 -15.22 -16.87 10.74
C THR A 83 -15.89 -18.21 10.43
N ALA A 84 -17.20 -18.21 10.25
CA ALA A 84 -17.96 -19.40 9.89
C ALA A 84 -19.02 -19.07 8.85
N ARG A 85 -19.37 -20.08 8.06
CA ARG A 85 -20.55 -20.01 7.19
C ARG A 85 -21.79 -20.23 8.03
N CYS A 86 -22.68 -19.23 8.05
CA CYS A 86 -23.90 -19.28 8.85
C CYS A 86 -25.13 -19.43 7.93
N MET A 87 -25.59 -20.66 7.72
CA MET A 87 -26.82 -20.89 6.95
C MET A 87 -28.06 -20.32 7.66
N PRO A 88 -28.19 -20.43 8.99
CA PRO A 88 -29.29 -19.81 9.71
C PRO A 88 -29.47 -18.31 9.45
N PHE A 89 -28.40 -17.55 9.30
CA PHE A 89 -28.46 -16.10 9.01
C PHE A 89 -29.06 -15.78 7.63
N MET A 90 -28.98 -16.70 6.69
CA MET A 90 -29.64 -16.54 5.38
C MET A 90 -31.17 -16.57 5.52
N GLU A 91 -31.69 -17.22 6.53
CA GLU A 91 -33.10 -17.32 6.87
C GLU A 91 -33.54 -16.19 7.81
N ARG A 92 -34.84 -15.82 7.78
CA ARG A 92 -35.34 -14.73 8.62
C ARG A 92 -35.21 -15.01 10.12
N TRP A 93 -35.51 -16.25 10.56
CA TRP A 93 -35.42 -16.62 11.98
C TRP A 93 -34.01 -16.46 12.55
N GLY A 94 -32.98 -16.74 11.77
CA GLY A 94 -31.59 -16.53 12.20
C GLY A 94 -31.26 -15.05 12.37
N ARG A 95 -31.73 -14.19 11.45
CA ARG A 95 -31.57 -12.73 11.60
C ARG A 95 -32.36 -12.17 12.77
N LEU A 96 -33.56 -12.72 13.05
CA LEU A 96 -34.35 -12.37 14.21
C LEU A 96 -33.60 -12.67 15.53
N LYS A 97 -33.03 -13.87 15.60
CA LYS A 97 -32.23 -14.29 16.75
C LYS A 97 -30.96 -13.45 16.91
N ALA A 98 -30.29 -13.09 15.80
CA ALA A 98 -29.14 -12.19 15.79
C ALA A 98 -29.51 -10.80 16.32
N ALA A 99 -30.63 -10.23 15.87
CA ALA A 99 -31.15 -8.95 16.37
C ALA A 99 -31.41 -8.99 17.86
N LYS A 100 -32.09 -10.03 18.36
CA LYS A 100 -32.33 -10.26 19.80
C LYS A 100 -31.03 -10.28 20.59
N ASN A 101 -30.05 -11.04 20.14
CA ASN A 101 -28.75 -11.16 20.84
C ASN A 101 -28.00 -9.81 20.90
N MET A 102 -28.04 -9.02 19.81
CA MET A 102 -27.45 -7.67 19.81
C MET A 102 -28.12 -6.75 20.82
N ILE A 103 -29.43 -6.69 20.82
CA ILE A 103 -30.22 -5.85 21.73
C ILE A 103 -29.96 -6.24 23.20
N LEU A 104 -29.99 -7.52 23.53
CA LEU A 104 -29.70 -8.03 24.88
C LEU A 104 -28.27 -7.68 25.34
N ARG A 105 -27.30 -7.62 24.43
CA ARG A 105 -25.93 -7.15 24.72
C ARG A 105 -25.79 -5.63 24.67
N GLY A 106 -26.82 -4.93 24.21
CA GLY A 106 -26.85 -3.48 24.09
C GLY A 106 -26.02 -2.92 22.92
N ILE A 107 -25.69 -3.74 21.92
CA ILE A 107 -24.92 -3.38 20.73
C ILE A 107 -25.83 -2.59 19.78
N ASP A 108 -25.45 -1.35 19.46
CA ASP A 108 -26.23 -0.42 18.63
C ASP A 108 -25.55 -0.11 17.27
N ALA A 109 -24.35 -0.63 17.04
CA ALA A 109 -23.63 -0.47 15.78
C ALA A 109 -22.75 -1.70 15.49
N LEU A 110 -22.52 -1.97 14.21
CA LEU A 110 -21.77 -3.14 13.76
C LEU A 110 -20.77 -2.77 12.68
N VAL A 111 -19.50 -3.16 12.87
CA VAL A 111 -18.45 -3.10 11.85
C VAL A 111 -18.20 -4.51 11.36
N ILE A 112 -18.32 -4.71 10.04
CA ILE A 112 -18.22 -6.03 9.42
C ILE A 112 -17.06 -6.04 8.44
N CYS A 113 -16.06 -6.88 8.67
CA CYS A 113 -14.94 -7.10 7.75
C CYS A 113 -15.14 -8.42 6.98
N GLY A 114 -15.34 -8.32 5.67
CA GLY A 114 -15.55 -9.52 4.84
C GLY A 114 -15.73 -9.20 3.37
N GLY A 115 -15.98 -10.22 2.55
CA GLY A 115 -16.23 -10.09 1.11
C GLY A 115 -17.66 -9.65 0.79
N ASP A 116 -17.96 -9.54 -0.51
CA ASP A 116 -19.22 -9.05 -1.08
C ASP A 116 -20.48 -9.74 -0.52
N GLY A 117 -20.44 -11.07 -0.38
CA GLY A 117 -21.54 -11.85 0.17
C GLY A 117 -21.83 -11.50 1.64
N SER A 118 -20.79 -11.34 2.45
CA SER A 118 -20.93 -10.95 3.87
C SER A 118 -21.49 -9.55 4.02
N LEU A 119 -21.03 -8.62 3.19
CA LEU A 119 -21.47 -7.23 3.19
C LEU A 119 -22.90 -7.07 2.65
N THR A 120 -23.29 -7.87 1.65
CA THR A 120 -24.69 -7.95 1.18
C THR A 120 -25.61 -8.46 2.30
N GLY A 121 -25.15 -9.46 3.08
CA GLY A 121 -25.89 -9.95 4.26
C GLY A 121 -26.05 -8.88 5.34
N ALA A 122 -25.06 -8.03 5.52
CA ALA A 122 -25.09 -6.90 6.46
C ALA A 122 -26.15 -5.86 6.09
N ASP A 123 -26.19 -5.47 4.82
CA ASP A 123 -27.17 -4.50 4.33
C ASP A 123 -28.59 -5.05 4.42
N LYS A 124 -28.80 -6.30 4.04
CA LYS A 124 -30.08 -6.99 4.21
C LYS A 124 -30.53 -6.99 5.69
N PHE A 125 -29.61 -7.26 6.61
CA PHE A 125 -29.89 -7.26 8.04
C PHE A 125 -30.32 -5.87 8.52
N ARG A 126 -29.63 -4.81 8.08
CA ARG A 126 -30.00 -3.43 8.37
C ARG A 126 -31.36 -3.07 7.78
N ALA A 127 -31.63 -3.43 6.52
CA ALA A 127 -32.92 -3.14 5.86
C ALA A 127 -34.09 -3.83 6.55
N GLU A 128 -33.90 -5.04 7.06
CA GLU A 128 -34.93 -5.78 7.79
C GLU A 128 -35.06 -5.37 9.26
N TRP A 129 -34.10 -4.61 9.82
CA TRP A 129 -34.02 -4.29 11.25
C TRP A 129 -35.30 -3.76 11.86
N PRO A 130 -35.99 -2.75 11.29
CA PRO A 130 -37.24 -2.27 11.84
C PRO A 130 -38.34 -3.34 11.95
N GLY A 131 -38.41 -4.23 10.96
CA GLY A 131 -39.36 -5.38 10.98
C GLY A 131 -38.96 -6.44 11.99
N LEU A 132 -37.66 -6.71 12.17
CA LEU A 132 -37.17 -7.68 13.13
C LEU A 132 -37.44 -7.25 14.57
N ILE A 133 -37.16 -6.00 14.92
CA ILE A 133 -37.42 -5.52 16.27
C ILE A 133 -38.91 -5.47 16.61
N LYS A 134 -39.78 -5.11 15.64
CA LYS A 134 -41.22 -5.14 15.79
C LYS A 134 -41.72 -6.57 16.07
N GLU A 135 -41.26 -7.54 15.29
CA GLU A 135 -41.58 -8.96 15.45
C GLU A 135 -41.16 -9.50 16.84
N LEU A 136 -39.97 -9.11 17.34
CA LEU A 136 -39.50 -9.50 18.67
C LEU A 136 -40.41 -8.99 19.83
N VAL A 137 -41.07 -7.84 19.63
CA VAL A 137 -42.07 -7.36 20.60
C VAL A 137 -43.41 -8.10 20.44
N GLU A 138 -43.87 -8.31 19.23
CA GLU A 138 -45.10 -9.04 18.92
C GLU A 138 -45.08 -10.49 19.43
N THR A 139 -43.88 -11.13 19.38
CA THR A 139 -43.67 -12.47 19.91
C THR A 139 -43.36 -12.53 21.41
N ALA A 140 -43.37 -11.36 22.10
CA ALA A 140 -43.03 -11.21 23.51
C ALA A 140 -41.62 -11.69 23.90
N GLU A 141 -40.69 -11.75 22.92
CA GLU A 141 -39.29 -12.08 23.17
C GLU A 141 -38.49 -10.90 23.73
N LEU A 142 -38.90 -9.66 23.43
CA LEU A 142 -38.39 -8.41 24.01
C LEU A 142 -39.54 -7.47 24.33
N THR A 143 -39.32 -6.54 25.29
CA THR A 143 -40.28 -5.49 25.61
C THR A 143 -40.07 -4.25 24.76
N GLN A 144 -41.11 -3.40 24.64
CA GLN A 144 -41.02 -2.12 23.95
C GLN A 144 -39.92 -1.21 24.52
N GLU A 145 -39.74 -1.23 25.83
CA GLU A 145 -38.70 -0.46 26.52
C GLU A 145 -37.29 -0.93 26.15
N GLN A 146 -37.11 -2.24 25.97
CA GLN A 146 -35.81 -2.82 25.57
C GLN A 146 -35.39 -2.44 24.16
N ILE A 147 -36.36 -2.30 23.21
CA ILE A 147 -36.06 -1.97 21.82
C ILE A 147 -35.95 -0.47 21.56
N GLU A 148 -36.52 0.38 22.42
CA GLU A 148 -36.59 1.84 22.24
C GLU A 148 -35.21 2.48 21.89
N PRO A 149 -34.11 2.12 22.56
CA PRO A 149 -32.79 2.66 22.24
C PRO A 149 -32.17 2.12 20.91
N TYR A 150 -32.78 1.09 20.33
CA TYR A 150 -32.23 0.34 19.18
C TYR A 150 -33.11 0.40 17.93
N LYS A 151 -33.87 1.49 17.75
CA LYS A 151 -34.74 1.69 16.58
C LYS A 151 -34.00 1.66 15.26
N HIS A 152 -32.73 2.02 15.29
CA HIS A 152 -31.85 2.06 14.12
C HIS A 152 -30.58 1.25 14.39
N LEU A 153 -30.13 0.52 13.38
CA LEU A 153 -28.87 -0.20 13.39
C LEU A 153 -27.90 0.46 12.42
N ASN A 154 -26.78 0.96 12.93
CA ASN A 154 -25.70 1.48 12.11
C ASN A 154 -24.76 0.34 11.73
N ILE A 155 -24.52 0.16 10.44
CA ILE A 155 -23.56 -0.82 9.92
C ILE A 155 -22.52 -0.11 9.06
N VAL A 156 -21.25 -0.53 9.19
CA VAL A 156 -20.14 -0.10 8.34
C VAL A 156 -19.42 -1.34 7.82
N GLY A 157 -19.20 -1.38 6.51
CA GLY A 157 -18.46 -2.45 5.84
C GLY A 157 -16.96 -2.15 5.70
N LEU A 158 -16.14 -3.16 5.91
CA LEU A 158 -14.73 -3.21 5.53
C LEU A 158 -14.54 -4.37 4.56
N VAL A 159 -13.81 -4.14 3.47
CA VAL A 159 -13.63 -5.21 2.48
C VAL A 159 -12.42 -6.07 2.81
N GLY A 160 -12.65 -7.26 3.35
CA GLY A 160 -11.63 -8.28 3.60
C GLY A 160 -11.70 -9.38 2.54
N SER A 161 -10.82 -9.33 1.55
CA SER A 161 -10.71 -10.30 0.46
C SER A 161 -9.29 -10.30 -0.10
N ILE A 162 -8.73 -11.48 -0.37
CA ILE A 162 -7.43 -11.56 -1.05
C ILE A 162 -7.56 -11.36 -2.57
N ASP A 163 -8.76 -11.58 -3.13
CA ASP A 163 -8.97 -11.60 -4.58
C ASP A 163 -9.02 -10.19 -5.19
N ASN A 164 -9.14 -9.16 -4.36
CA ASN A 164 -9.36 -7.76 -4.77
C ASN A 164 -10.52 -7.61 -5.76
N ASP A 165 -11.62 -8.27 -5.46
CA ASP A 165 -12.76 -8.45 -6.36
C ASP A 165 -13.90 -7.44 -6.17
N MET A 166 -13.85 -6.59 -5.13
CA MET A 166 -14.84 -5.53 -4.90
C MET A 166 -14.55 -4.32 -5.79
N SER A 167 -15.51 -3.93 -6.60
CA SER A 167 -15.42 -2.71 -7.42
C SER A 167 -15.59 -1.45 -6.57
N GLY A 168 -14.92 -0.36 -6.97
CA GLY A 168 -14.98 0.93 -6.28
C GLY A 168 -13.95 1.13 -5.18
N THR A 169 -13.01 0.21 -5.03
CA THR A 169 -11.81 0.35 -4.16
C THR A 169 -10.58 -0.19 -4.89
N ASP A 170 -9.46 0.48 -4.78
CA ASP A 170 -8.22 0.03 -5.44
C ASP A 170 -7.61 -1.20 -4.74
N ALA A 171 -7.85 -1.34 -3.43
CA ALA A 171 -7.34 -2.46 -2.66
C ALA A 171 -8.33 -2.93 -1.59
N THR A 172 -8.39 -4.25 -1.40
CA THR A 172 -9.08 -4.92 -0.31
C THR A 172 -8.07 -5.43 0.72
N ILE A 173 -8.50 -5.55 1.99
CA ILE A 173 -7.62 -6.02 3.07
C ILE A 173 -7.18 -7.47 2.78
N GLY A 174 -5.87 -7.68 2.59
CA GLY A 174 -5.26 -8.99 2.37
C GLY A 174 -4.76 -9.25 0.95
N CYS A 175 -5.13 -8.43 -0.04
CA CYS A 175 -4.75 -8.67 -1.43
C CYS A 175 -3.24 -8.54 -1.67
N TYR A 176 -2.59 -7.55 -1.09
CA TYR A 176 -1.14 -7.37 -1.24
C TYR A 176 -0.32 -8.40 -0.47
N SER A 177 -0.78 -8.85 0.69
CA SER A 177 -0.15 -9.97 1.40
C SER A 177 -0.23 -11.26 0.59
N SER A 178 -1.36 -11.55 -0.04
CA SER A 178 -1.51 -12.68 -0.95
C SER A 178 -0.58 -12.55 -2.15
N LEU A 179 -0.53 -11.37 -2.76
CA LEU A 179 0.35 -11.07 -3.89
C LEU A 179 1.84 -11.26 -3.53
N GLU A 180 2.25 -10.89 -2.31
CA GLU A 180 3.62 -11.11 -1.82
C GLU A 180 3.96 -12.62 -1.79
N ARG A 181 3.04 -13.48 -1.33
CA ARG A 181 3.24 -14.94 -1.35
C ARG A 181 3.37 -15.48 -2.77
N ILE A 182 2.51 -15.00 -3.68
CA ILE A 182 2.59 -15.39 -5.09
C ILE A 182 3.93 -14.99 -5.68
N CYS A 183 4.34 -13.73 -5.52
CA CYS A 183 5.60 -13.23 -6.06
C CYS A 183 6.82 -13.95 -5.48
N SER A 184 6.83 -14.20 -4.16
CA SER A 184 7.89 -14.99 -3.52
C SER A 184 7.97 -16.40 -4.10
N ALA A 185 6.84 -17.09 -4.25
CA ALA A 185 6.82 -18.44 -4.83
C ALA A 185 7.28 -18.45 -6.30
N VAL A 186 6.93 -17.42 -7.08
CA VAL A 186 7.40 -17.29 -8.47
C VAL A 186 8.88 -16.96 -8.53
N ASP A 187 9.36 -16.07 -7.66
CA ASP A 187 10.80 -15.73 -7.55
C ASP A 187 11.65 -16.96 -7.16
N ASP A 188 11.13 -17.83 -6.30
CA ASP A 188 11.82 -19.07 -5.90
C ASP A 188 11.97 -20.07 -7.07
N VAL A 189 11.01 -20.11 -8.00
CA VAL A 189 11.12 -20.97 -9.18
C VAL A 189 11.90 -20.34 -10.34
N PHE A 190 12.21 -19.05 -10.29
CA PHE A 190 12.96 -18.35 -11.34
C PHE A 190 14.31 -18.98 -11.61
N ASP A 191 15.09 -19.19 -10.57
CA ASP A 191 16.45 -19.69 -10.70
C ASP A 191 16.48 -21.12 -11.26
N THR A 192 15.57 -21.98 -10.78
CA THR A 192 15.44 -23.35 -11.29
C THR A 192 14.89 -23.35 -12.72
N ALA A 193 13.96 -22.47 -13.07
CA ALA A 193 13.43 -22.33 -14.42
C ALA A 193 14.54 -21.89 -15.39
N ALA A 194 15.38 -20.93 -15.01
CA ALA A 194 16.51 -20.45 -15.81
C ALA A 194 17.61 -21.51 -15.96
N SER A 195 17.95 -22.22 -14.86
CA SER A 195 18.99 -23.26 -14.83
C SER A 195 18.70 -24.40 -15.81
N HIS A 196 17.48 -24.87 -15.83
CA HIS A 196 17.03 -25.98 -16.64
C HIS A 196 16.35 -25.59 -17.96
N GLN A 197 16.22 -24.28 -18.24
CA GLN A 197 15.47 -23.74 -19.38
C GLN A 197 14.01 -24.23 -19.44
N ARG A 198 13.37 -24.36 -18.28
CA ARG A 198 12.01 -24.89 -18.10
C ARG A 198 10.93 -23.84 -18.26
N GLY A 199 9.71 -24.33 -18.55
CA GLY A 199 8.48 -23.58 -18.41
C GLY A 199 7.78 -23.90 -17.07
N PHE A 200 7.18 -22.88 -16.47
CA PHE A 200 6.31 -23.05 -15.30
C PHE A 200 4.95 -22.43 -15.56
N VAL A 201 3.90 -23.18 -15.26
CA VAL A 201 2.52 -22.70 -15.22
C VAL A 201 2.11 -22.61 -13.76
N ILE A 202 1.81 -21.41 -13.30
CA ILE A 202 1.52 -21.14 -11.89
C ILE A 202 0.05 -20.76 -11.77
N GLU A 203 -0.70 -21.60 -11.07
CA GLU A 203 -2.12 -21.35 -10.79
C GLU A 203 -2.27 -20.58 -9.48
N VAL A 204 -2.98 -19.46 -9.56
CA VAL A 204 -3.25 -18.57 -8.41
C VAL A 204 -4.74 -18.46 -8.16
N MET A 205 -5.13 -18.08 -6.94
CA MET A 205 -6.52 -17.81 -6.59
C MET A 205 -7.08 -16.65 -7.42
N GLY A 206 -8.35 -16.38 -7.30
CA GLY A 206 -9.08 -15.41 -8.12
C GLY A 206 -10.11 -16.11 -8.98
N ARG A 207 -11.20 -16.57 -8.33
CA ARG A 207 -12.28 -17.31 -9.01
C ARG A 207 -13.08 -16.42 -9.95
N HIS A 208 -13.32 -15.18 -9.55
CA HIS A 208 -14.15 -14.20 -10.26
C HIS A 208 -13.39 -12.93 -10.60
N CYS A 209 -12.11 -12.86 -10.24
CA CYS A 209 -11.25 -11.70 -10.47
C CYS A 209 -9.84 -12.12 -10.84
N GLY A 210 -9.30 -11.54 -11.90
CA GLY A 210 -7.95 -11.80 -12.38
C GLY A 210 -6.88 -10.91 -11.77
N TRP A 211 -7.21 -10.11 -10.74
CA TRP A 211 -6.30 -9.12 -10.18
C TRP A 211 -4.99 -9.75 -9.68
N LEU A 212 -5.06 -10.82 -8.88
CA LEU A 212 -3.88 -11.52 -8.38
C LEU A 212 -3.00 -12.06 -9.52
N ALA A 213 -3.61 -12.66 -10.54
CA ALA A 213 -2.87 -13.21 -11.68
C ALA A 213 -2.19 -12.11 -12.50
N LEU A 214 -2.89 -11.00 -12.78
CA LEU A 214 -2.36 -9.87 -13.52
C LEU A 214 -1.22 -9.18 -12.78
N MET A 215 -1.44 -8.84 -11.50
CA MET A 215 -0.44 -8.15 -10.69
C MET A 215 0.80 -9.01 -10.46
N ALA A 216 0.61 -10.30 -10.22
CA ALA A 216 1.73 -11.25 -10.13
C ALA A 216 2.50 -11.34 -11.45
N SER A 217 1.80 -11.35 -12.60
CA SER A 217 2.45 -11.39 -13.91
C SER A 217 3.30 -10.14 -14.18
N ILE A 218 2.80 -8.97 -13.77
CA ILE A 218 3.54 -7.71 -13.84
C ILE A 218 4.76 -7.77 -12.93
N ALA A 219 4.56 -8.11 -11.66
CA ALA A 219 5.61 -8.10 -10.64
C ALA A 219 6.72 -9.14 -10.87
N THR A 220 6.45 -10.17 -11.65
CA THR A 220 7.40 -11.25 -11.92
C THR A 220 7.86 -11.32 -13.38
N GLY A 221 7.33 -10.46 -14.26
CA GLY A 221 7.67 -10.47 -15.68
C GLY A 221 7.27 -11.77 -16.38
N ALA A 222 6.10 -12.34 -16.02
CA ALA A 222 5.58 -13.53 -16.66
C ALA A 222 5.30 -13.31 -18.16
N ASP A 223 5.48 -14.35 -18.96
CA ASP A 223 5.36 -14.28 -20.42
C ASP A 223 3.90 -14.21 -20.88
N PHE A 224 3.01 -14.83 -20.13
CA PHE A 224 1.59 -14.84 -20.45
C PHE A 224 0.73 -14.91 -19.17
N VAL A 225 -0.48 -14.31 -19.23
CA VAL A 225 -1.46 -14.33 -18.12
C VAL A 225 -2.84 -14.69 -18.64
N PHE A 226 -3.55 -15.49 -17.84
CA PHE A 226 -4.96 -15.81 -18.07
C PHE A 226 -5.82 -15.21 -16.95
N ILE A 227 -6.75 -14.33 -17.31
CA ILE A 227 -7.68 -13.67 -16.39
C ILE A 227 -9.13 -13.79 -16.90
N PRO A 228 -10.13 -13.88 -16.00
CA PRO A 228 -11.52 -14.04 -16.41
C PRO A 228 -12.13 -12.80 -17.10
N GLU A 229 -11.68 -11.58 -16.77
CA GLU A 229 -12.20 -10.33 -17.32
C GLU A 229 -11.81 -10.10 -18.78
N LYS A 230 -10.68 -10.65 -19.20
CA LYS A 230 -10.16 -10.54 -20.58
C LYS A 230 -9.67 -11.89 -21.05
N PRO A 231 -10.58 -12.83 -21.35
CA PRO A 231 -10.18 -14.15 -21.83
C PRO A 231 -9.45 -14.06 -23.17
N PRO A 232 -8.54 -14.99 -23.43
CA PRO A 232 -7.81 -15.02 -24.69
C PRO A 232 -8.77 -15.40 -25.85
N ARG A 233 -8.50 -14.82 -27.02
CA ARG A 233 -9.27 -15.08 -28.25
C ARG A 233 -9.06 -16.49 -28.79
N VAL A 234 -9.93 -16.93 -29.67
CA VAL A 234 -9.74 -18.18 -30.44
C VAL A 234 -8.35 -18.18 -31.11
N GLY A 235 -7.61 -19.29 -30.98
CA GLY A 235 -6.21 -19.39 -31.45
C GLY A 235 -5.18 -18.88 -30.44
N TRP A 236 -5.56 -18.64 -29.19
CA TRP A 236 -4.65 -18.20 -28.14
C TRP A 236 -3.49 -19.16 -27.89
N GLU A 237 -3.68 -20.44 -28.17
CA GLU A 237 -2.67 -21.48 -28.04
C GLU A 237 -1.44 -21.18 -28.90
N ASP A 238 -1.66 -20.72 -30.13
CA ASP A 238 -0.59 -20.34 -31.03
C ASP A 238 0.01 -18.99 -30.63
N GLN A 239 -0.84 -18.02 -30.29
CA GLN A 239 -0.39 -16.70 -29.83
C GLN A 239 0.54 -16.81 -28.60
N MET A 240 0.14 -17.58 -27.58
CA MET A 240 0.96 -17.81 -26.39
C MET A 240 2.29 -18.49 -26.75
N CYS A 241 2.25 -19.52 -27.58
CA CYS A 241 3.45 -20.23 -28.04
C CYS A 241 4.39 -19.29 -28.80
N ASP A 242 3.88 -18.43 -29.66
CA ASP A 242 4.68 -17.50 -30.46
C ASP A 242 5.35 -16.42 -29.58
N ILE A 243 4.63 -15.89 -28.57
CA ILE A 243 5.22 -14.97 -27.59
C ILE A 243 6.38 -15.64 -26.84
N ILE A 244 6.18 -16.86 -26.35
CA ILE A 244 7.22 -17.61 -25.60
C ILE A 244 8.38 -17.93 -26.52
N LYS A 245 8.17 -18.38 -27.76
CA LYS A 245 9.24 -18.60 -28.77
C LYS A 245 10.04 -17.33 -28.99
N MET A 246 9.36 -16.21 -29.20
CA MET A 246 9.99 -14.91 -29.43
C MET A 246 10.88 -14.51 -28.24
N HIS A 247 10.38 -14.60 -27.01
CA HIS A 247 11.17 -14.29 -25.81
C HIS A 247 12.41 -15.21 -25.72
N ARG A 248 12.25 -16.50 -25.96
CA ARG A 248 13.35 -17.47 -25.93
C ARG A 248 14.38 -17.23 -27.06
N SER A 249 13.93 -16.87 -28.25
CA SER A 249 14.84 -16.53 -29.37
C SER A 249 15.69 -15.29 -29.08
N ARG A 250 15.24 -14.42 -28.18
CA ARG A 250 15.98 -13.25 -27.68
C ARG A 250 16.91 -13.56 -26.51
N GLY A 251 16.99 -14.83 -26.09
CA GLY A 251 17.88 -15.27 -25.04
C GLY A 251 17.24 -15.51 -23.66
N LYS A 252 15.92 -15.29 -23.50
CA LYS A 252 15.25 -15.59 -22.22
C LYS A 252 15.29 -17.10 -21.94
N ARG A 253 15.85 -17.48 -20.80
CA ARG A 253 16.06 -18.90 -20.44
C ARG A 253 14.90 -19.51 -19.68
N ARG A 254 14.03 -18.72 -19.08
CA ARG A 254 12.85 -19.14 -18.31
C ARG A 254 11.57 -18.77 -19.04
N SER A 255 10.50 -19.53 -18.83
CA SER A 255 9.17 -19.21 -19.34
C SER A 255 8.16 -19.39 -18.22
N ILE A 256 7.41 -18.32 -17.89
CA ILE A 256 6.44 -18.29 -16.80
C ILE A 256 5.07 -17.91 -17.37
N VAL A 257 4.07 -18.74 -17.08
CA VAL A 257 2.66 -18.46 -17.38
C VAL A 257 1.90 -18.44 -16.07
N ILE A 258 1.15 -17.38 -15.82
CA ILE A 258 0.30 -17.29 -14.62
C ILE A 258 -1.16 -17.43 -15.04
N ILE A 259 -1.90 -18.25 -14.31
CA ILE A 259 -3.30 -18.53 -14.59
C ILE A 259 -4.15 -18.32 -13.34
N ALA A 260 -5.19 -17.50 -13.43
CA ALA A 260 -6.21 -17.41 -12.39
C ALA A 260 -7.05 -18.69 -12.36
N GLU A 261 -7.41 -19.20 -11.19
CA GLU A 261 -8.24 -20.42 -11.06
C GLU A 261 -9.58 -20.33 -11.77
N GLY A 262 -10.09 -19.11 -12.00
CA GLY A 262 -11.32 -18.81 -12.76
C GLY A 262 -11.13 -18.53 -14.24
N ALA A 263 -9.93 -18.70 -14.78
CA ALA A 263 -9.64 -18.42 -16.18
C ALA A 263 -10.44 -19.31 -17.15
N HIS A 264 -10.91 -18.70 -18.22
CA HIS A 264 -11.70 -19.35 -19.28
C HIS A 264 -11.39 -18.73 -20.65
N ASP A 265 -11.83 -19.38 -21.74
CA ASP A 265 -11.79 -18.82 -23.08
C ASP A 265 -13.01 -17.91 -23.37
N GLU A 266 -13.09 -17.33 -24.58
CA GLU A 266 -14.22 -16.49 -25.01
C GLU A 266 -15.58 -17.21 -24.98
N ASN A 267 -15.58 -18.55 -24.93
CA ASN A 267 -16.78 -19.37 -24.85
C ASN A 267 -17.14 -19.75 -23.41
N LEU A 268 -16.44 -19.21 -22.42
CA LEU A 268 -16.57 -19.51 -20.98
C LEU A 268 -16.15 -20.95 -20.65
N LYS A 269 -15.39 -21.62 -21.52
CA LYS A 269 -14.80 -22.92 -21.23
C LYS A 269 -13.56 -22.75 -20.37
N LYS A 270 -13.51 -23.42 -19.23
CA LYS A 270 -12.39 -23.30 -18.28
C LYS A 270 -11.06 -23.67 -18.96
N ILE A 271 -10.04 -22.85 -18.72
CA ILE A 271 -8.65 -23.13 -19.08
C ILE A 271 -7.93 -23.58 -17.79
N THR A 272 -7.27 -24.73 -17.83
CA THR A 272 -6.56 -25.29 -16.67
C THR A 272 -5.06 -25.21 -16.82
N ALA A 273 -4.34 -25.15 -15.70
CA ALA A 273 -2.88 -25.15 -15.69
C ALA A 273 -2.28 -26.38 -16.38
N ASN A 274 -2.91 -27.55 -16.22
CA ASN A 274 -2.47 -28.78 -16.89
C ASN A 274 -2.64 -28.71 -18.42
N GLN A 275 -3.75 -28.15 -18.92
CA GLN A 275 -3.97 -27.93 -20.34
C GLN A 275 -2.88 -27.03 -20.94
N VAL A 276 -2.54 -25.94 -20.26
CA VAL A 276 -1.47 -25.01 -20.67
C VAL A 276 -0.12 -25.71 -20.65
N LYS A 277 0.19 -26.46 -19.59
CA LYS A 277 1.42 -27.27 -19.50
C LYS A 277 1.55 -28.25 -20.66
N ASP A 278 0.50 -29.03 -20.94
CA ASP A 278 0.52 -30.04 -22.01
C ASP A 278 0.71 -29.37 -23.37
N LEU A 279 0.07 -28.23 -23.61
CA LEU A 279 0.22 -27.43 -24.82
C LEU A 279 1.70 -27.00 -25.03
N LEU A 280 2.31 -26.41 -24.02
CA LEU A 280 3.72 -25.97 -24.06
C LEU A 280 4.67 -27.13 -24.28
N SER A 281 4.43 -28.26 -23.60
CA SER A 281 5.24 -29.48 -23.76
C SER A 281 5.12 -30.08 -25.16
N HIS A 282 3.93 -30.10 -25.78
CA HIS A 282 3.71 -30.66 -27.09
C HIS A 282 4.15 -29.73 -28.22
N LYS A 283 3.73 -28.46 -28.20
CA LYS A 283 4.02 -27.51 -29.31
C LYS A 283 5.45 -26.95 -29.28
N LEU A 284 5.97 -26.66 -28.07
CA LEU A 284 7.31 -26.04 -27.91
C LEU A 284 8.39 -27.03 -27.50
N LYS A 285 8.06 -28.29 -27.20
CA LYS A 285 8.99 -29.28 -26.65
C LYS A 285 9.67 -28.77 -25.35
N LEU A 286 8.97 -27.93 -24.60
CA LEU A 286 9.45 -27.30 -23.40
C LEU A 286 9.14 -28.19 -22.19
N ASP A 287 10.16 -28.56 -21.39
CA ASP A 287 9.93 -29.23 -20.09
C ASP A 287 9.16 -28.29 -19.18
N THR A 288 7.86 -28.53 -19.06
CA THR A 288 6.94 -27.63 -18.36
C THR A 288 6.39 -28.25 -17.08
N ARG A 289 6.37 -27.51 -16.00
CA ARG A 289 5.87 -27.88 -14.68
C ARG A 289 4.66 -27.03 -14.30
N VAL A 290 3.78 -27.60 -13.46
CA VAL A 290 2.64 -26.87 -12.87
C VAL A 290 2.91 -26.68 -11.38
N THR A 291 2.64 -25.50 -10.89
CA THR A 291 2.64 -25.16 -9.47
C THR A 291 1.29 -24.54 -9.11
N VAL A 292 0.54 -25.18 -8.21
CA VAL A 292 -0.74 -24.65 -7.70
C VAL A 292 -0.51 -24.11 -6.30
N LEU A 293 -0.65 -22.79 -6.11
CA LEU A 293 -0.34 -22.14 -4.83
C LEU A 293 -1.45 -22.33 -3.79
N GLY A 294 -2.72 -22.41 -4.23
CA GLY A 294 -3.84 -22.68 -3.35
C GLY A 294 -3.89 -21.79 -2.11
N HIS A 295 -4.22 -22.39 -0.95
CA HIS A 295 -4.46 -21.65 0.30
C HIS A 295 -3.21 -21.05 0.96
N THR A 296 -2.00 -21.33 0.48
CA THR A 296 -0.80 -20.61 0.95
C THR A 296 -0.92 -19.10 0.73
N GLN A 297 -1.71 -18.68 -0.25
CA GLN A 297 -2.00 -17.29 -0.56
C GLN A 297 -2.82 -16.58 0.53
N ARG A 298 -3.57 -17.31 1.36
CA ARG A 298 -4.38 -16.75 2.46
C ARG A 298 -3.62 -16.65 3.78
N GLY A 299 -2.53 -17.38 3.93
CA GLY A 299 -1.83 -17.53 5.20
C GLY A 299 -0.70 -16.51 5.44
N GLY A 300 -0.07 -16.65 6.59
CA GLY A 300 1.10 -15.91 7.00
C GLY A 300 0.81 -14.49 7.53
N SER A 301 1.87 -13.80 7.95
CA SER A 301 1.78 -12.42 8.44
C SER A 301 1.29 -11.46 7.35
N ALA A 302 0.51 -10.46 7.73
CA ALA A 302 0.16 -9.38 6.83
C ALA A 302 1.40 -8.55 6.47
N CYS A 303 1.53 -8.15 5.19
CA CYS A 303 2.54 -7.20 4.72
C CYS A 303 2.29 -5.81 5.29
N PHE A 304 3.24 -4.90 5.07
CA PHE A 304 3.12 -3.51 5.52
C PHE A 304 1.79 -2.88 5.06
N TYR A 305 1.50 -2.95 3.77
CA TYR A 305 0.35 -2.28 3.18
C TYR A 305 -0.98 -2.74 3.80
N ASP A 306 -1.17 -4.04 3.97
CA ASP A 306 -2.41 -4.57 4.56
C ASP A 306 -2.55 -4.24 6.05
N ARG A 307 -1.45 -4.12 6.80
CA ARG A 307 -1.50 -3.62 8.20
C ARG A 307 -1.87 -2.15 8.26
N TRP A 308 -1.29 -1.35 7.39
CA TRP A 308 -1.56 0.08 7.26
C TRP A 308 -3.01 0.33 6.83
N LEU A 309 -3.44 -0.30 5.72
CA LEU A 309 -4.78 -0.18 5.17
C LEU A 309 -5.86 -0.58 6.18
N SER A 310 -5.73 -1.78 6.75
CA SER A 310 -6.71 -2.31 7.72
C SER A 310 -6.80 -1.44 8.99
N THR A 311 -5.68 -0.87 9.43
CA THR A 311 -5.66 0.03 10.58
C THR A 311 -6.40 1.33 10.28
N LEU A 312 -6.12 1.99 9.16
CA LEU A 312 -6.77 3.23 8.78
C LEU A 312 -8.26 3.03 8.49
N GLN A 313 -8.61 1.97 7.77
CA GLN A 313 -10.02 1.64 7.50
C GLN A 313 -10.79 1.32 8.79
N GLY A 314 -10.17 0.62 9.75
CA GLY A 314 -10.78 0.32 11.04
C GLY A 314 -11.02 1.58 11.89
N VAL A 315 -10.10 2.54 11.87
CA VAL A 315 -10.28 3.86 12.52
C VAL A 315 -11.42 4.62 11.86
N GLU A 316 -11.43 4.69 10.52
CA GLU A 316 -12.44 5.40 9.77
C GLU A 316 -13.83 4.76 9.90
N ALA A 317 -13.90 3.43 10.06
CA ALA A 317 -15.16 2.73 10.32
C ALA A 317 -15.81 3.19 11.63
N VAL A 318 -15.02 3.41 12.69
CA VAL A 318 -15.55 3.93 13.97
C VAL A 318 -16.02 5.36 13.80
N ASN A 319 -15.28 6.22 13.11
CA ASN A 319 -15.72 7.58 12.79
C ASN A 319 -17.05 7.55 12.03
N ALA A 320 -17.15 6.72 11.00
CA ALA A 320 -18.37 6.57 10.21
C ALA A 320 -19.57 6.09 11.06
N VAL A 321 -19.36 5.16 12.00
CA VAL A 321 -20.40 4.73 12.94
C VAL A 321 -20.89 5.88 13.84
N LEU A 322 -19.95 6.70 14.35
CA LEU A 322 -20.27 7.79 15.28
C LEU A 322 -20.96 8.96 14.61
N GLU A 323 -20.67 9.22 13.35
CA GLU A 323 -21.26 10.28 12.53
C GLU A 323 -22.58 9.87 11.86
N ALA A 324 -22.86 8.55 11.78
CA ALA A 324 -24.03 8.03 11.09
C ALA A 324 -25.34 8.46 11.75
N THR A 325 -26.29 8.86 10.91
CA THR A 325 -27.70 9.14 11.26
C THR A 325 -28.59 7.99 10.77
N PRO A 326 -29.87 7.91 11.17
CA PRO A 326 -30.80 6.92 10.66
C PRO A 326 -30.92 6.90 9.12
N ASP A 327 -30.79 8.06 8.48
CA ASP A 327 -30.93 8.24 7.03
C ASP A 327 -29.60 8.01 6.26
N THR A 328 -28.46 7.84 6.97
CA THR A 328 -27.16 7.61 6.35
C THR A 328 -27.17 6.23 5.67
N PRO A 329 -26.91 6.11 4.35
CA PRO A 329 -26.75 4.82 3.70
C PRO A 329 -25.64 4.00 4.34
N THR A 330 -25.73 2.65 4.27
CA THR A 330 -24.66 1.79 4.79
C THR A 330 -23.35 2.11 4.06
N PRO A 331 -22.33 2.64 4.75
CA PRO A 331 -21.06 2.93 4.10
C PRO A 331 -20.18 1.68 4.06
N VAL A 332 -19.35 1.57 3.01
CA VAL A 332 -18.16 0.74 2.96
C VAL A 332 -16.93 1.64 2.92
N ILE A 333 -15.93 1.32 3.72
CA ILE A 333 -14.68 2.07 3.73
C ILE A 333 -13.79 1.55 2.60
N THR A 334 -13.42 2.43 1.69
CA THR A 334 -12.66 2.15 0.47
C THR A 334 -11.34 2.92 0.47
N ILE A 335 -10.49 2.62 -0.52
CA ILE A 335 -9.27 3.38 -0.78
C ILE A 335 -9.16 3.69 -2.27
N ARG A 336 -8.72 4.91 -2.59
CA ARG A 336 -8.29 5.32 -3.92
C ARG A 336 -6.90 5.91 -3.83
N GLU A 337 -5.94 5.27 -4.51
CA GLU A 337 -4.51 5.53 -4.38
C GLU A 337 -4.08 5.56 -2.90
N ASN A 338 -3.87 6.73 -2.31
CA ASN A 338 -3.48 6.88 -0.90
C ASN A 338 -4.61 7.42 0.01
N LYS A 339 -5.82 7.67 -0.53
CA LYS A 339 -6.91 8.32 0.18
C LYS A 339 -7.97 7.33 0.62
N ILE A 340 -8.22 7.25 1.93
CA ILE A 340 -9.35 6.52 2.50
C ILE A 340 -10.63 7.32 2.25
N GLU A 341 -11.67 6.65 1.76
CA GLU A 341 -12.95 7.23 1.41
C GLU A 341 -14.11 6.38 1.94
N ARG A 342 -15.31 6.98 2.00
CA ARG A 342 -16.57 6.28 2.31
C ARG A 342 -17.39 6.18 1.03
N SER A 343 -17.75 4.98 0.65
CA SER A 343 -18.60 4.72 -0.51
C SER A 343 -19.92 4.08 -0.07
N ASN A 344 -20.94 4.14 -0.92
CA ASN A 344 -22.19 3.44 -0.67
C ASN A 344 -21.98 1.93 -0.88
N LEU A 345 -22.26 1.13 0.13
CA LEU A 345 -22.05 -0.32 0.11
C LEU A 345 -22.84 -0.99 -1.03
N MET A 346 -24.11 -0.64 -1.18
CA MET A 346 -24.95 -1.32 -2.17
C MET A 346 -24.61 -0.94 -3.60
N GLU A 347 -24.11 0.27 -3.84
CA GLU A 347 -23.59 0.68 -5.14
C GLU A 347 -22.31 -0.11 -5.49
N ALA A 348 -21.39 -0.25 -4.54
CA ALA A 348 -20.18 -1.05 -4.73
C ALA A 348 -20.49 -2.54 -4.99
N VAL A 349 -21.44 -3.12 -4.25
CA VAL A 349 -21.91 -4.50 -4.46
C VAL A 349 -22.60 -4.67 -5.81
N ALA A 350 -23.45 -3.71 -6.21
CA ALA A 350 -24.13 -3.76 -7.51
C ALA A 350 -23.14 -3.67 -8.66
N LEU A 351 -22.14 -2.80 -8.54
CA LEU A 351 -21.06 -2.67 -9.53
C LEU A 351 -20.26 -3.97 -9.65
N THR A 352 -19.89 -4.57 -8.52
CA THR A 352 -19.17 -5.87 -8.48
C THR A 352 -19.97 -6.98 -9.18
N LYS A 353 -21.29 -7.09 -8.91
CA LYS A 353 -22.18 -8.05 -9.59
C LYS A 353 -22.30 -7.78 -11.09
N SER A 354 -22.26 -6.50 -11.50
CA SER A 354 -22.31 -6.12 -12.91
C SER A 354 -21.08 -6.58 -13.69
N VAL A 355 -19.90 -6.64 -13.07
CA VAL A 355 -18.70 -7.24 -13.69
C VAL A 355 -18.94 -8.72 -14.01
N THR A 356 -19.42 -9.48 -13.03
CA THR A 356 -19.73 -10.92 -13.22
C THR A 356 -20.79 -11.12 -14.30
N ALA A 357 -21.84 -10.29 -14.33
CA ALA A 357 -22.87 -10.35 -15.36
C ALA A 357 -22.32 -10.04 -16.77
N ALA A 358 -21.42 -9.05 -16.89
CA ALA A 358 -20.74 -8.71 -18.15
C ALA A 358 -19.88 -9.90 -18.66
N ILE A 359 -19.14 -10.56 -17.78
CA ILE A 359 -18.35 -11.77 -18.12
C ILE A 359 -19.28 -12.87 -18.63
N GLN A 360 -20.39 -13.16 -17.94
CA GLN A 360 -21.36 -14.19 -18.36
C GLN A 360 -22.05 -13.86 -19.68
N ALA A 361 -22.28 -12.57 -19.94
CA ALA A 361 -22.80 -12.08 -21.20
C ALA A 361 -21.76 -12.04 -22.33
N LYS A 362 -20.50 -12.41 -22.05
CA LYS A 362 -19.33 -12.33 -22.96
C LYS A 362 -19.01 -10.92 -23.43
N ASP A 363 -19.42 -9.90 -22.66
CA ASP A 363 -19.05 -8.50 -22.87
C ASP A 363 -17.79 -8.17 -22.05
N PHE A 364 -16.66 -8.69 -22.51
CA PHE A 364 -15.38 -8.59 -21.80
C PHE A 364 -14.82 -7.17 -21.78
N ASP A 365 -15.13 -6.35 -22.77
CA ASP A 365 -14.70 -4.94 -22.79
C ASP A 365 -15.44 -4.15 -21.71
N LYS A 366 -16.73 -4.42 -21.53
CA LYS A 366 -17.53 -3.87 -20.44
C LYS A 366 -17.06 -4.39 -19.07
N ALA A 367 -16.74 -5.69 -18.96
CA ALA A 367 -16.18 -6.24 -17.72
C ALA A 367 -14.90 -5.52 -17.29
N MET A 368 -13.99 -5.26 -18.24
CA MET A 368 -12.76 -4.48 -18.00
C MET A 368 -13.01 -3.01 -17.64
N GLN A 369 -14.08 -2.40 -18.14
CA GLN A 369 -14.46 -1.02 -17.78
C GLN A 369 -15.11 -0.92 -16.40
N LEU A 370 -15.87 -1.96 -16.00
CA LEU A 370 -16.58 -2.01 -14.73
C LEU A 370 -15.67 -2.37 -13.55
N ARG A 371 -14.49 -2.97 -13.80
CA ARG A 371 -13.42 -3.03 -12.79
C ARG A 371 -13.03 -1.59 -12.45
N ASP A 372 -11.91 -1.24 -12.18
CA ASP A 372 -11.48 0.15 -12.03
C ASP A 372 -10.55 0.57 -13.18
N VAL A 373 -10.30 1.86 -13.28
CA VAL A 373 -9.42 2.44 -14.31
C VAL A 373 -7.99 1.92 -14.15
N GLU A 374 -7.56 1.71 -12.91
CA GLU A 374 -6.22 1.24 -12.58
C GLU A 374 -5.97 -0.19 -13.08
N PHE A 375 -6.94 -1.10 -12.92
CA PHE A 375 -6.85 -2.47 -13.42
C PHE A 375 -6.64 -2.52 -14.94
N LYS A 376 -7.40 -1.68 -15.67
CA LYS A 376 -7.25 -1.55 -17.13
C LYS A 376 -5.90 -0.96 -17.53
N GLU A 377 -5.42 0.05 -16.80
CA GLU A 377 -4.09 0.62 -17.02
C GLU A 377 -2.98 -0.42 -16.81
N TYR A 378 -3.06 -1.21 -15.76
CA TYR A 378 -2.11 -2.30 -15.50
C TYR A 378 -2.14 -3.35 -16.60
N TYR A 379 -3.31 -3.77 -17.05
CA TYR A 379 -3.41 -4.72 -18.15
C TYR A 379 -2.76 -4.19 -19.43
N ASN A 380 -3.06 -2.94 -19.80
CA ASN A 380 -2.47 -2.32 -20.99
C ASN A 380 -0.95 -2.19 -20.85
N SER A 381 -0.45 -1.80 -19.69
CA SER A 381 0.97 -1.69 -19.40
C SER A 381 1.68 -3.05 -19.46
N TYR A 382 1.05 -4.10 -18.95
CA TYR A 382 1.55 -5.48 -19.09
C TYR A 382 1.65 -5.89 -20.56
N MET A 383 0.61 -5.64 -21.35
CA MET A 383 0.60 -5.95 -22.77
C MET A 383 1.71 -5.23 -23.54
N ILE A 384 1.98 -3.95 -23.24
CA ILE A 384 3.06 -3.19 -23.85
C ILE A 384 4.43 -3.83 -23.54
N THR A 385 4.65 -4.26 -22.31
CA THR A 385 5.95 -4.83 -21.89
C THR A 385 6.19 -6.26 -22.36
N THR A 386 5.14 -7.01 -22.66
CA THR A 386 5.22 -8.39 -23.17
C THR A 386 5.15 -8.49 -24.68
N SER A 387 4.53 -7.51 -25.36
CA SER A 387 4.32 -7.48 -26.81
C SER A 387 5.51 -6.91 -27.58
N THR A 388 6.69 -6.90 -27.01
CA THR A 388 7.90 -6.31 -27.61
C THR A 388 8.06 -6.67 -29.08
N ASP A 389 8.18 -5.64 -29.94
CA ASP A 389 8.50 -5.75 -31.37
C ASP A 389 7.33 -6.07 -32.32
N HIS A 390 6.09 -5.73 -31.94
CA HIS A 390 5.00 -5.83 -32.88
C HIS A 390 5.05 -4.65 -33.87
N PRO A 391 5.23 -4.85 -35.18
CA PRO A 391 5.44 -3.76 -36.15
C PRO A 391 4.32 -2.69 -36.14
N LYS A 392 3.08 -3.08 -35.81
CA LYS A 392 1.93 -2.18 -35.72
C LYS A 392 1.96 -1.21 -34.53
N LEU A 393 2.82 -1.44 -33.53
CA LEU A 393 2.95 -0.59 -32.36
C LEU A 393 4.09 0.44 -32.53
N ARG A 394 4.96 0.25 -33.52
CA ARG A 394 6.10 1.15 -33.76
C ARG A 394 5.63 2.47 -34.39
N LEU A 395 6.21 3.55 -33.89
CA LEU A 395 6.05 4.86 -34.48
C LEU A 395 6.82 4.98 -35.80
N PRO A 396 6.35 5.88 -36.70
CA PRO A 396 7.15 6.31 -37.85
C PRO A 396 8.52 6.84 -37.41
N GLU A 397 9.53 6.71 -38.26
CA GLU A 397 10.94 7.02 -37.87
C GLU A 397 11.14 8.46 -37.41
N GLU A 398 10.46 9.40 -38.02
CA GLU A 398 10.51 10.83 -37.71
C GLU A 398 9.92 11.18 -36.32
N LYS A 399 9.18 10.25 -35.72
CA LYS A 399 8.60 10.39 -34.39
C LYS A 399 9.36 9.62 -33.31
N ARG A 400 10.41 8.89 -33.69
CA ARG A 400 11.19 8.12 -32.73
C ARG A 400 12.21 9.02 -32.02
N MET A 401 12.38 8.78 -30.73
CA MET A 401 13.24 9.57 -29.85
C MET A 401 14.37 8.72 -29.25
N ARG A 402 15.47 9.38 -28.93
CA ARG A 402 16.56 8.82 -28.13
C ARG A 402 16.34 9.25 -26.68
N ILE A 403 15.90 8.32 -25.84
CA ILE A 403 15.47 8.61 -24.48
C ILE A 403 16.53 8.13 -23.48
N ALA A 404 17.13 9.07 -22.76
CA ALA A 404 18.10 8.78 -21.72
C ALA A 404 17.39 8.36 -20.43
N ILE A 405 17.93 7.34 -19.75
CA ILE A 405 17.45 6.87 -18.44
C ILE A 405 18.64 6.92 -17.50
N VAL A 406 18.48 7.60 -16.37
CA VAL A 406 19.54 7.80 -15.37
C VAL A 406 19.00 7.58 -13.96
N HIS A 407 19.80 6.89 -13.13
CA HIS A 407 19.51 6.77 -11.69
C HIS A 407 20.33 7.80 -10.90
N VAL A 408 19.67 8.54 -10.02
CA VAL A 408 20.30 9.63 -9.25
C VAL A 408 19.89 9.57 -7.77
N GLY A 409 20.87 9.55 -6.88
CA GLY A 409 20.66 9.52 -5.44
C GLY A 409 21.04 8.18 -4.81
N ALA A 410 20.42 7.85 -3.67
CA ALA A 410 20.61 6.56 -3.02
C ALA A 410 19.84 5.44 -3.76
N PRO A 411 20.36 4.21 -3.78
CA PRO A 411 19.63 3.08 -4.35
C PRO A 411 18.34 2.80 -3.56
N SER A 412 17.29 2.39 -4.28
CA SER A 412 16.02 1.97 -3.66
C SER A 412 15.35 0.86 -4.46
N GLY A 413 14.48 0.10 -3.85
CA GLY A 413 13.66 -0.89 -4.54
C GLY A 413 12.83 -0.24 -5.66
N GLY A 414 12.63 -0.95 -6.78
CA GLY A 414 11.81 -0.44 -7.89
C GLY A 414 12.55 0.37 -8.97
N MET A 415 13.78 0.85 -8.75
CA MET A 415 14.56 1.53 -9.80
C MET A 415 14.78 0.65 -11.03
N ASN A 416 15.20 -0.60 -10.82
CA ASN A 416 15.42 -1.57 -11.88
C ASN A 416 14.13 -1.98 -12.60
N PRO A 417 13.03 -2.33 -11.93
CA PRO A 417 11.72 -2.55 -12.56
C PRO A 417 11.22 -1.36 -13.38
N ALA A 418 11.44 -0.11 -12.90
CA ALA A 418 11.06 1.11 -13.63
C ALA A 418 11.88 1.27 -14.93
N THR A 419 13.20 1.05 -14.85
CA THR A 419 14.07 1.07 -16.02
C THR A 419 13.67 -0.01 -17.02
N ARG A 420 13.40 -1.23 -16.55
CA ARG A 420 12.91 -2.33 -17.39
C ARG A 420 11.63 -1.95 -18.14
N ALA A 421 10.67 -1.34 -17.44
CA ALA A 421 9.40 -0.91 -18.03
C ALA A 421 9.61 0.21 -19.09
N ALA A 422 10.43 1.21 -18.77
CA ALA A 422 10.75 2.30 -19.69
C ALA A 422 11.48 1.78 -20.95
N VAL A 423 12.45 0.90 -20.79
CA VAL A 423 13.18 0.27 -21.93
C VAL A 423 12.22 -0.55 -22.78
N ALA A 424 11.37 -1.39 -22.18
CA ALA A 424 10.39 -2.19 -22.91
C ALA A 424 9.39 -1.32 -23.70
N TYR A 425 8.92 -0.23 -23.10
CA TYR A 425 8.07 0.75 -23.80
C TYR A 425 8.79 1.35 -25.00
N CYS A 426 10.00 1.88 -24.79
CA CYS A 426 10.80 2.49 -25.86
C CYS A 426 10.97 1.54 -27.05
N LEU A 427 11.40 0.31 -26.79
CA LEU A 427 11.64 -0.68 -27.83
C LEU A 427 10.34 -1.06 -28.58
N THR A 428 9.22 -1.19 -27.86
CA THR A 428 7.90 -1.48 -28.44
C THR A 428 7.43 -0.35 -29.36
N ARG A 429 7.68 0.90 -28.99
CA ARG A 429 7.30 2.08 -29.78
C ARG A 429 8.33 2.47 -30.86
N GLY A 430 9.54 1.88 -30.81
CA GLY A 430 10.63 2.12 -31.75
C GLY A 430 11.57 3.27 -31.33
N HIS A 431 11.43 3.78 -30.10
CA HIS A 431 12.40 4.69 -29.50
C HIS A 431 13.70 3.96 -29.17
N THR A 432 14.80 4.72 -29.00
CA THR A 432 16.09 4.19 -28.57
C THR A 432 16.30 4.48 -27.08
N PRO A 433 16.21 3.49 -26.19
CA PRO A 433 16.50 3.67 -24.77
C PRO A 433 17.99 3.66 -24.52
N ILE A 434 18.48 4.66 -23.78
CA ILE A 434 19.90 4.84 -23.48
C ILE A 434 20.09 4.90 -21.97
N ALA A 435 20.77 3.91 -21.38
CA ALA A 435 21.12 3.92 -19.98
C ALA A 435 22.40 4.73 -19.74
N ILE A 436 22.33 5.62 -18.74
CA ILE A 436 23.47 6.35 -18.21
C ILE A 436 23.91 5.68 -16.92
N HIS A 437 25.06 5.02 -16.97
CA HIS A 437 25.61 4.29 -15.84
C HIS A 437 26.29 5.23 -14.84
N ASN A 438 26.09 4.96 -13.52
CA ASN A 438 26.68 5.69 -12.40
C ASN A 438 26.29 7.18 -12.32
N GLY A 439 25.08 7.53 -12.75
CA GLY A 439 24.52 8.86 -12.63
C GLY A 439 25.26 9.90 -13.49
N PHE A 440 25.12 11.19 -13.13
CA PHE A 440 25.79 12.29 -13.82
C PHE A 440 27.32 12.20 -13.79
N PRO A 441 28.00 11.82 -12.69
CA PRO A 441 29.43 11.56 -12.71
C PRO A 441 29.88 10.52 -13.73
N GLY A 442 29.05 9.52 -14.02
CA GLY A 442 29.31 8.55 -15.07
C GLY A 442 29.22 9.18 -16.47
N LEU A 443 28.22 10.04 -16.69
CA LEU A 443 28.07 10.80 -17.94
C LEU A 443 29.24 11.77 -18.16
N GLN A 444 29.61 12.52 -17.13
CA GLN A 444 30.69 13.54 -17.20
C GLN A 444 32.06 12.95 -17.47
N ARG A 445 32.38 11.77 -16.92
CA ARG A 445 33.65 11.04 -17.19
C ARG A 445 33.80 10.53 -18.60
N HIS A 446 32.76 10.56 -19.40
CA HIS A 446 32.81 10.07 -20.77
C HIS A 446 33.58 10.98 -21.73
N HIS A 447 34.08 12.11 -21.26
CA HIS A 447 34.86 13.08 -22.02
C HIS A 447 36.35 12.67 -22.22
N ASP A 448 36.86 11.74 -21.41
CA ASP A 448 38.20 11.19 -21.59
C ASP A 448 38.21 10.21 -22.77
N ASP A 449 39.25 10.24 -23.57
CA ASP A 449 39.44 9.44 -24.83
C ASP A 449 39.31 7.92 -24.69
N LYS A 450 38.99 7.42 -23.51
CA LYS A 450 38.68 6.01 -23.23
C LYS A 450 37.18 5.80 -23.12
N PRO A 451 36.59 4.98 -24.01
CA PRO A 451 35.19 4.62 -23.89
C PRO A 451 34.94 3.79 -22.63
N VAL A 452 34.64 4.38 -21.52
CA VAL A 452 34.36 3.67 -20.25
C VAL A 452 32.99 2.98 -20.29
N GLY A 453 32.24 3.11 -21.37
CA GLY A 453 30.97 2.43 -21.56
C GLY A 453 29.84 2.89 -20.61
N SER A 454 29.94 4.13 -20.11
CA SER A 454 28.95 4.69 -19.17
C SER A 454 27.60 5.07 -19.84
N VAL A 455 27.57 5.20 -21.16
CA VAL A 455 26.34 5.50 -21.93
C VAL A 455 26.13 4.36 -22.92
N ARG A 456 25.03 3.62 -22.76
CA ARG A 456 24.77 2.40 -23.56
C ARG A 456 23.31 2.36 -24.00
N GLU A 457 23.11 1.95 -25.25
CA GLU A 457 21.79 1.57 -25.73
C GLU A 457 21.37 0.25 -25.10
N CYS A 458 20.15 0.20 -24.54
CA CYS A 458 19.62 -0.98 -23.88
C CYS A 458 18.88 -1.88 -24.85
N LYS A 459 19.15 -3.19 -24.76
CA LYS A 459 18.35 -4.23 -25.41
C LYS A 459 17.34 -4.82 -24.42
N TRP A 460 16.28 -5.38 -24.92
CA TRP A 460 15.26 -6.03 -24.08
C TRP A 460 15.84 -7.09 -23.14
N ILE A 461 16.74 -7.92 -23.64
CA ILE A 461 17.36 -9.01 -22.85
C ILE A 461 18.25 -8.49 -21.71
N ASP A 462 18.82 -7.29 -21.86
CA ASP A 462 19.68 -6.71 -20.83
C ASP A 462 18.87 -6.39 -19.56
N VAL A 463 17.62 -5.97 -19.73
CA VAL A 463 16.74 -5.52 -18.64
C VAL A 463 15.68 -6.55 -18.20
N ASP A 464 15.46 -7.63 -18.98
CA ASP A 464 14.45 -8.64 -18.63
C ASP A 464 14.64 -9.25 -17.23
N PRO A 465 15.87 -9.55 -16.75
CA PRO A 465 16.08 -10.07 -15.40
C PRO A 465 15.76 -9.08 -14.28
N TRP A 466 15.71 -7.78 -14.56
CA TRP A 466 15.67 -6.72 -13.54
C TRP A 466 14.31 -6.53 -12.86
N VAL A 467 13.33 -7.34 -13.18
CA VAL A 467 11.97 -7.23 -12.63
C VAL A 467 11.92 -7.43 -11.11
N ASN A 468 12.80 -8.27 -10.57
CA ASN A 468 12.89 -8.58 -9.14
C ASN A 468 14.27 -8.27 -8.52
N GLU A 469 15.11 -7.52 -9.23
CA GLU A 469 16.41 -7.09 -8.74
C GLU A 469 16.30 -5.77 -7.98
N GLY A 470 16.83 -5.75 -6.74
CA GLY A 470 16.90 -4.53 -5.93
C GLY A 470 18.07 -3.63 -6.33
N GLY A 471 18.08 -2.43 -5.76
CA GLY A 471 19.15 -1.46 -6.02
C GLY A 471 19.10 -0.88 -7.44
N SER A 472 20.28 -0.76 -8.09
CA SER A 472 20.43 -0.11 -9.38
C SER A 472 21.45 -0.86 -10.25
N GLU A 473 21.01 -1.57 -11.27
CA GLU A 473 21.86 -2.30 -12.21
C GLU A 473 22.69 -1.38 -13.13
N ILE A 474 22.14 -0.21 -13.47
CA ILE A 474 22.92 0.81 -14.19
C ILE A 474 23.82 1.63 -13.26
N GLY A 475 23.79 1.36 -11.95
CA GLY A 475 24.47 2.16 -10.95
C GLY A 475 23.83 3.52 -10.73
N THR A 476 23.95 4.05 -9.53
CA THR A 476 23.46 5.37 -9.15
C THR A 476 24.55 6.20 -8.49
N ASN A 477 24.37 7.52 -8.46
CA ASN A 477 25.29 8.43 -7.80
C ASN A 477 24.55 9.68 -7.30
N ARG A 478 25.10 10.34 -6.28
CA ARG A 478 24.58 11.61 -5.73
C ARG A 478 25.15 12.86 -6.39
N GLY A 479 26.13 12.69 -7.28
CA GLY A 479 26.73 13.79 -8.03
C GLY A 479 25.69 14.46 -8.93
N LEU A 480 25.71 15.79 -8.96
CA LEU A 480 24.73 16.63 -9.66
C LEU A 480 25.32 17.14 -10.99
N PRO A 481 24.49 17.56 -11.96
CA PRO A 481 24.95 18.17 -13.21
C PRO A 481 25.84 19.39 -13.01
N SER A 482 25.56 20.19 -11.98
CA SER A 482 26.31 21.41 -11.64
C SER A 482 27.79 21.19 -11.32
N ALA A 483 28.21 19.95 -10.99
CA ALA A 483 29.63 19.64 -10.78
C ALA A 483 30.46 19.89 -12.05
N ASP A 484 29.89 19.64 -13.24
CA ASP A 484 30.43 20.03 -14.54
C ASP A 484 29.28 20.13 -15.56
N ILE A 485 28.61 21.27 -15.54
CA ILE A 485 27.40 21.51 -16.35
C ILE A 485 27.74 21.59 -17.83
N LYS A 486 28.92 22.13 -18.17
CA LYS A 486 29.39 22.24 -19.55
C LYS A 486 29.58 20.87 -20.19
N THR A 487 30.37 19.99 -19.56
CA THR A 487 30.58 18.62 -20.03
C THR A 487 29.26 17.86 -20.10
N THR A 488 28.34 18.10 -19.15
CA THR A 488 27.02 17.51 -19.20
C THR A 488 26.28 17.93 -20.48
N ALA A 489 26.30 19.22 -20.84
CA ALA A 489 25.62 19.72 -22.03
C ALA A 489 26.28 19.17 -23.32
N GLU A 490 27.60 19.10 -23.38
CA GLU A 490 28.33 18.48 -24.50
C GLU A 490 27.96 17.02 -24.70
N CYS A 491 27.77 16.27 -23.59
CA CYS A 491 27.29 14.88 -23.64
C CYS A 491 25.85 14.77 -24.18
N PHE A 492 24.95 15.68 -23.79
CA PHE A 492 23.58 15.70 -24.34
C PHE A 492 23.57 15.88 -25.86
N GLU A 493 24.43 16.76 -26.40
CA GLU A 493 24.57 16.97 -27.83
C GLU A 493 25.21 15.76 -28.52
N ARG A 494 26.30 15.22 -27.93
CA ARG A 494 27.04 14.07 -28.46
C ARG A 494 26.15 12.85 -28.64
N TYR A 495 25.35 12.52 -27.61
CA TYR A 495 24.48 11.36 -27.63
C TYR A 495 23.11 11.62 -28.24
N LYS A 496 22.82 12.89 -28.57
CA LYS A 496 21.56 13.34 -29.17
C LYS A 496 20.36 12.89 -28.35
N PHE A 497 20.32 13.26 -27.08
CA PHE A 497 19.19 12.96 -26.24
C PHE A 497 17.98 13.84 -26.62
N ASP A 498 16.83 13.20 -26.89
CA ASP A 498 15.57 13.88 -27.20
C ASP A 498 14.68 14.03 -25.97
N ALA A 499 14.86 13.20 -24.95
CA ALA A 499 14.20 13.26 -23.65
C ALA A 499 15.04 12.53 -22.59
N MET A 500 14.77 12.80 -21.32
CA MET A 500 15.43 12.13 -20.20
C MET A 500 14.44 11.75 -19.10
N LEU A 501 14.51 10.50 -18.63
CA LEU A 501 13.86 9.97 -17.45
C LEU A 501 14.89 9.92 -16.31
N LEU A 502 14.67 10.70 -15.25
CA LEU A 502 15.48 10.70 -14.05
C LEU A 502 14.77 9.87 -12.97
N ILE A 503 15.31 8.72 -12.61
CA ILE A 503 14.76 7.84 -11.58
C ILE A 503 15.58 8.02 -10.31
N GLY A 504 14.95 8.53 -9.23
CA GLY A 504 15.71 8.73 -8.00
C GLY A 504 15.00 9.55 -6.95
N GLY A 505 15.76 9.90 -5.91
CA GLY A 505 15.27 10.67 -4.77
C GLY A 505 15.35 12.18 -4.99
N PHE A 506 15.59 12.90 -3.88
CA PHE A 506 15.70 14.35 -3.88
C PHE A 506 16.82 14.85 -4.80
N GLU A 507 17.90 14.11 -4.95
CA GLU A 507 18.99 14.43 -5.85
C GLU A 507 18.55 14.40 -7.33
N ALA A 508 17.64 13.47 -7.73
CA ALA A 508 17.08 13.46 -9.09
C ALA A 508 16.21 14.70 -9.34
N PHE A 509 15.42 15.10 -8.35
CA PHE A 509 14.65 16.34 -8.39
C PHE A 509 15.57 17.58 -8.53
N THR A 510 16.64 17.65 -7.75
CA THR A 510 17.63 18.72 -7.81
C THR A 510 18.30 18.77 -9.17
N ALA A 511 18.73 17.62 -9.71
CA ALA A 511 19.38 17.54 -11.02
C ALA A 511 18.48 18.04 -12.14
N ALA A 512 17.20 17.67 -12.14
CA ALA A 512 16.24 18.17 -13.11
C ALA A 512 16.06 19.70 -13.02
N SER A 513 16.03 20.25 -11.79
CA SER A 513 15.96 21.69 -11.54
C SER A 513 17.19 22.44 -12.05
N GLU A 514 18.41 21.89 -11.83
CA GLU A 514 19.66 22.49 -12.33
C GLU A 514 19.69 22.53 -13.86
N ILE A 515 19.37 21.42 -14.52
CA ILE A 515 19.32 21.35 -15.99
C ILE A 515 18.25 22.31 -16.53
N ARG A 516 17.06 22.39 -15.88
CA ARG A 516 16.03 23.37 -16.27
C ARG A 516 16.53 24.81 -16.21
N LYS A 517 17.20 25.18 -15.14
CA LYS A 517 17.77 26.53 -14.96
C LYS A 517 18.84 26.84 -16.01
N ALA A 518 19.61 25.84 -16.42
CA ALA A 518 20.68 26.00 -17.40
C ALA A 518 20.21 26.00 -18.89
N ARG A 519 18.90 25.79 -19.16
CA ARG A 519 18.33 25.73 -20.52
C ARG A 519 18.54 27.04 -21.32
N HIS A 520 18.66 28.20 -20.66
CA HIS A 520 18.89 29.47 -21.30
C HIS A 520 20.32 29.59 -21.86
N GLU A 521 21.28 28.93 -21.20
CA GLU A 521 22.70 28.95 -21.57
C GLU A 521 23.04 27.80 -22.53
N TYR A 522 22.47 26.58 -22.27
CA TYR A 522 22.79 25.41 -23.06
C TYR A 522 21.56 24.89 -23.83
N PRO A 523 21.50 25.11 -25.17
CA PRO A 523 20.39 24.60 -26.00
C PRO A 523 20.20 23.08 -26.01
N ALA A 524 21.25 22.31 -25.66
CA ALA A 524 21.18 20.86 -25.50
C ALA A 524 20.18 20.43 -24.44
N PHE A 525 19.95 21.25 -23.42
CA PHE A 525 19.03 20.96 -22.32
C PHE A 525 17.55 21.28 -22.62
N LYS A 526 17.25 21.83 -23.83
CA LYS A 526 15.87 22.13 -24.27
C LYS A 526 15.15 20.84 -24.73
N ILE A 527 15.09 19.85 -23.82
CA ILE A 527 14.42 18.55 -23.97
C ILE A 527 13.51 18.29 -22.77
N PRO A 528 12.50 17.38 -22.88
CA PRO A 528 11.71 16.95 -21.74
C PRO A 528 12.55 16.23 -20.69
N LEU A 529 12.33 16.56 -19.41
CA LEU A 529 12.98 15.97 -18.24
C LEU A 529 11.89 15.51 -17.27
N ILE A 530 11.68 14.23 -17.12
CA ILE A 530 10.68 13.70 -16.22
C ILE A 530 11.34 13.00 -15.04
N VAL A 531 10.98 13.40 -13.83
CA VAL A 531 11.44 12.79 -12.59
C VAL A 531 10.46 11.72 -12.14
N LEU A 532 10.95 10.50 -11.99
CA LEU A 532 10.23 9.39 -11.38
C LEU A 532 10.77 9.15 -9.96
N PRO A 533 10.01 9.51 -8.91
CA PRO A 533 10.47 9.42 -7.54
C PRO A 533 10.80 7.98 -7.12
N ALA A 534 12.04 7.76 -6.66
CA ALA A 534 12.52 6.48 -6.17
C ALA A 534 13.47 6.70 -5.00
N THR A 535 12.96 6.57 -3.77
CA THR A 535 13.71 6.74 -2.53
C THR A 535 12.96 6.15 -1.35
N VAL A 536 13.68 5.55 -0.41
CA VAL A 536 13.09 5.05 0.83
C VAL A 536 12.56 6.17 1.74
N SER A 537 13.13 7.38 1.64
CA SER A 537 12.74 8.52 2.48
C SER A 537 11.37 9.11 2.15
N ASN A 538 10.85 8.83 0.96
CA ASN A 538 9.58 9.37 0.44
C ASN A 538 9.45 10.90 0.60
N ASN A 539 10.54 11.63 0.28
CA ASN A 539 10.67 13.07 0.50
C ASN A 539 10.80 13.89 -0.79
N VAL A 540 10.50 13.30 -1.95
CA VAL A 540 10.49 14.03 -3.22
C VAL A 540 9.22 14.89 -3.29
N PRO A 541 9.33 16.22 -3.55
CA PRO A 541 8.17 17.08 -3.71
C PRO A 541 7.26 16.62 -4.85
N GLY A 542 5.94 16.75 -4.68
CA GLY A 542 4.94 16.43 -5.70
C GLY A 542 4.46 14.97 -5.69
N THR A 543 4.87 14.18 -4.70
CA THR A 543 4.35 12.81 -4.55
C THR A 543 4.17 12.42 -3.09
N GLU A 544 3.16 11.62 -2.83
CA GLU A 544 2.94 10.94 -1.55
C GLU A 544 3.49 9.51 -1.55
N TYR A 545 4.05 9.04 -2.67
CA TYR A 545 4.66 7.73 -2.79
C TYR A 545 5.91 7.78 -3.68
N SER A 546 6.99 7.19 -3.19
CA SER A 546 8.23 6.98 -3.95
C SER A 546 8.54 5.49 -4.04
N LEU A 547 9.04 5.04 -5.18
CA LEU A 547 9.50 3.66 -5.37
C LEU A 547 10.57 3.30 -4.33
N GLY A 548 10.45 2.13 -3.74
CA GLY A 548 11.34 1.62 -2.69
C GLY A 548 10.87 1.88 -1.27
N SER A 549 9.88 2.76 -1.06
CA SER A 549 9.34 3.02 0.28
C SER A 549 8.58 1.82 0.84
N ASP A 550 7.78 1.13 0.03
CA ASP A 550 7.04 -0.08 0.45
C ASP A 550 7.99 -1.25 0.73
N THR A 551 9.00 -1.45 -0.10
CA THR A 551 10.06 -2.45 0.12
C THR A 551 10.77 -2.22 1.45
N CYS A 552 11.15 -0.97 1.73
CA CYS A 552 11.79 -0.58 2.99
C CYS A 552 10.87 -0.84 4.18
N LEU A 553 9.60 -0.47 4.09
CA LEU A 553 8.61 -0.66 5.15
C LEU A 553 8.35 -2.13 5.44
N ASN A 554 8.24 -2.98 4.42
CA ASN A 554 8.12 -4.43 4.61
C ASN A 554 9.35 -5.02 5.32
N THR A 555 10.56 -4.61 4.93
CA THR A 555 11.80 -5.03 5.59
C THR A 555 11.84 -4.57 7.04
N LEU A 556 11.45 -3.31 7.30
CA LEU A 556 11.45 -2.72 8.64
C LEU A 556 10.44 -3.38 9.57
N ILE A 557 9.20 -3.65 9.10
CA ILE A 557 8.21 -4.33 9.94
C ILE A 557 8.61 -5.77 10.26
N ASN A 558 9.23 -6.48 9.32
CA ASN A 558 9.74 -7.84 9.55
C ASN A 558 10.87 -7.83 10.60
N PHE A 559 11.77 -6.85 10.53
CA PHE A 559 12.78 -6.63 11.56
C PHE A 559 12.15 -6.34 12.92
N CYS A 560 11.15 -5.45 12.97
CA CYS A 560 10.43 -5.11 14.20
C CYS A 560 9.70 -6.33 14.80
N ASP A 561 9.09 -7.16 13.97
CA ASP A 561 8.40 -8.38 14.44
C ASP A 561 9.37 -9.40 15.01
N ALA A 562 10.55 -9.58 14.39
CA ALA A 562 11.61 -10.45 14.91
C ALA A 562 12.14 -9.94 16.27
N ILE A 563 12.41 -8.65 16.37
CA ILE A 563 12.86 -8.01 17.64
C ILE A 563 11.75 -8.09 18.71
N ARG A 564 10.49 -7.87 18.33
CA ARG A 564 9.34 -7.99 19.24
C ARG A 564 9.25 -9.37 19.87
N GLN A 565 9.55 -10.41 19.13
CA GLN A 565 9.56 -11.78 19.65
C GLN A 565 10.56 -11.92 20.82
N SER A 566 11.75 -11.30 20.70
CA SER A 566 12.72 -11.25 21.79
C SER A 566 12.20 -10.44 22.98
N ALA A 567 11.58 -9.30 22.75
CA ALA A 567 10.98 -8.47 23.79
C ALA A 567 9.85 -9.20 24.54
N SER A 568 8.97 -9.89 23.78
CA SER A 568 7.85 -10.64 24.38
C SER A 568 8.29 -11.87 25.15
N SER A 569 9.35 -12.52 24.73
CA SER A 569 9.93 -13.68 25.46
C SER A 569 10.54 -13.27 26.80
N SER A 570 11.17 -12.11 26.88
CA SER A 570 11.73 -11.51 28.12
C SER A 570 10.66 -10.89 29.02
N ARG A 571 9.44 -10.64 28.49
CA ARG A 571 8.26 -10.04 29.15
C ARG A 571 8.41 -8.63 29.70
N ARG A 572 9.61 -8.17 30.03
CA ARG A 572 9.93 -6.87 30.60
C ARG A 572 11.01 -6.14 29.82
N ARG A 573 10.85 -6.08 28.47
CA ARG A 573 11.85 -5.43 27.62
C ARG A 573 11.20 -4.48 26.62
N VAL A 574 11.84 -3.33 26.42
CA VAL A 574 11.53 -2.33 25.40
C VAL A 574 12.68 -2.28 24.40
N PHE A 575 12.39 -2.19 23.12
CA PHE A 575 13.38 -1.87 22.10
C PHE A 575 13.15 -0.47 21.54
N VAL A 576 14.21 0.33 21.49
CA VAL A 576 14.26 1.58 20.73
C VAL A 576 14.94 1.27 19.40
N ILE A 577 14.19 1.33 18.31
CA ILE A 577 14.64 0.93 16.97
C ILE A 577 14.83 2.18 16.11
N GLU A 578 16.01 2.31 15.50
CA GLU A 578 16.32 3.40 14.60
C GLU A 578 15.75 3.12 13.20
N THR A 579 15.11 4.13 12.61
CA THR A 579 14.63 4.07 11.23
C THR A 579 15.38 5.06 10.35
N HIS A 580 15.62 4.67 9.11
CA HIS A 580 16.04 5.60 8.08
C HIS A 580 14.93 6.62 7.75
N GLY A 581 15.16 7.46 6.77
CA GLY A 581 14.22 8.45 6.28
C GLY A 581 14.83 9.84 6.16
N GLY A 582 16.08 10.02 6.59
CA GLY A 582 16.69 11.33 6.61
C GLY A 582 15.86 12.31 7.45
N ARG A 583 15.48 13.46 6.88
CA ARG A 583 14.65 14.46 7.56
C ARG A 583 13.14 14.26 7.39
N SER A 584 12.70 13.15 6.81
CA SER A 584 11.31 12.75 6.71
C SER A 584 10.95 11.70 7.75
N GLY A 585 9.93 11.96 8.55
CA GLY A 585 9.37 11.03 9.53
C GLY A 585 8.47 9.95 8.95
N TYR A 586 8.30 9.94 7.61
CA TYR A 586 7.41 9.01 6.92
C TYR A 586 7.64 7.55 7.33
N LEU A 587 8.86 7.02 7.17
CA LEU A 587 9.15 5.60 7.47
C LEU A 587 8.87 5.25 8.94
N ALA A 588 9.29 6.12 9.86
CA ALA A 588 9.07 5.90 11.29
C ALA A 588 7.58 5.87 11.64
N THR A 589 6.80 6.78 11.06
CA THR A 589 5.35 6.88 11.29
C THR A 589 4.61 5.69 10.71
N MET A 590 4.88 5.34 9.45
CA MET A 590 4.20 4.25 8.75
C MET A 590 4.53 2.88 9.37
N ALA A 591 5.80 2.66 9.69
CA ALA A 591 6.21 1.46 10.42
C ALA A 591 5.60 1.43 11.81
N GLY A 592 5.59 2.58 12.53
CA GLY A 592 4.99 2.70 13.85
C GLY A 592 3.53 2.30 13.89
N LEU A 593 2.75 2.75 12.90
CA LEU A 593 1.35 2.37 12.75
C LEU A 593 1.21 0.86 12.49
N SER A 594 2.03 0.31 11.59
CA SER A 594 1.93 -1.08 11.13
C SER A 594 2.48 -2.11 12.11
N VAL A 595 3.36 -1.70 13.02
CA VAL A 595 3.83 -2.58 14.12
C VAL A 595 3.13 -2.30 15.44
N GLY A 596 2.34 -1.24 15.54
CA GLY A 596 1.72 -0.80 16.80
C GLY A 596 2.79 -0.38 17.80
N ALA A 597 3.69 0.52 17.38
CA ALA A 597 4.71 1.09 18.24
C ALA A 597 4.07 1.88 19.40
N LEU A 598 4.74 1.90 20.55
CA LEU A 598 4.28 2.64 21.73
C LEU A 598 4.49 4.14 21.54
N ALA A 599 5.60 4.51 20.92
CA ALA A 599 5.95 5.88 20.58
C ALA A 599 6.74 5.92 19.28
N VAL A 600 6.62 7.02 18.53
CA VAL A 600 7.38 7.29 17.33
C VAL A 600 7.98 8.70 17.44
N TYR A 601 9.30 8.81 17.26
CA TYR A 601 10.02 10.08 17.24
C TYR A 601 10.44 10.43 15.83
N ILE A 602 10.01 11.59 15.35
CA ILE A 602 10.18 12.08 13.98
C ILE A 602 10.87 13.44 13.94
N PRO A 603 11.56 13.77 12.83
CA PRO A 603 12.26 15.05 12.70
C PRO A 603 11.34 16.28 12.72
N GLU A 604 10.10 16.12 12.25
CA GLU A 604 9.09 17.17 12.15
C GLU A 604 8.69 17.73 13.54
N GLU A 605 8.66 16.85 14.55
CA GLU A 605 8.37 17.22 15.94
C GLU A 605 9.65 17.49 16.76
N GLY A 606 10.77 16.90 16.33
CA GLY A 606 11.99 16.85 17.13
C GLY A 606 11.84 15.96 18.37
N ILE A 607 12.85 16.00 19.25
CA ILE A 607 12.80 15.29 20.53
C ILE A 607 13.26 16.24 21.64
N ASN A 608 12.51 16.32 22.73
CA ASN A 608 12.89 17.04 23.93
C ASN A 608 12.79 16.13 25.17
N ILE A 609 13.38 16.57 26.27
CA ILE A 609 13.45 15.78 27.51
C ILE A 609 12.09 15.49 28.12
N HIS A 610 11.12 16.41 27.96
CA HIS A 610 9.77 16.24 28.51
C HIS A 610 9.01 15.13 27.77
N MET A 611 9.21 15.01 26.45
CA MET A 611 8.65 13.90 25.67
C MET A 611 9.19 12.56 26.17
N ILE A 612 10.50 12.46 26.37
CA ILE A 612 11.14 11.22 26.85
C ILE A 612 10.65 10.89 28.26
N ALA A 613 10.60 11.86 29.16
CA ALA A 613 10.14 11.67 30.53
C ALA A 613 8.68 11.17 30.60
N ARG A 614 7.79 11.77 29.81
CA ARG A 614 6.40 11.32 29.68
C ARG A 614 6.31 9.88 29.17
N ASP A 615 7.10 9.53 28.16
CA ASP A 615 7.04 8.20 27.56
C ASP A 615 7.65 7.13 28.50
N ILE A 616 8.60 7.50 29.33
CA ILE A 616 9.12 6.64 30.41
C ILE A 616 8.03 6.39 31.46
N GLU A 617 7.31 7.42 31.90
CA GLU A 617 6.21 7.25 32.86
C GLU A 617 5.09 6.40 32.25
N PHE A 618 4.71 6.64 31.00
CA PHE A 618 3.75 5.82 30.28
C PHE A 618 4.19 4.34 30.17
N LEU A 619 5.49 4.09 29.98
CA LEU A 619 6.05 2.73 30.03
C LEU A 619 5.93 2.11 31.42
N ARG A 620 6.23 2.87 32.49
CA ARG A 620 6.10 2.42 33.87
C ARG A 620 4.68 1.99 34.22
N GLU A 621 3.69 2.82 33.85
CA GLU A 621 2.27 2.52 34.03
C GLU A 621 1.86 1.26 33.21
N ASN A 622 2.26 1.17 31.96
CA ASN A 622 2.00 0.02 31.12
C ASN A 622 2.58 -1.29 31.68
N PHE A 623 3.79 -1.25 32.26
CA PHE A 623 4.39 -2.45 32.86
C PHE A 623 3.83 -2.77 34.24
N ALA A 624 3.38 -1.77 35.01
CA ALA A 624 2.69 -1.97 36.28
C ALA A 624 1.33 -2.65 36.09
N ASN A 625 0.55 -2.18 35.09
CA ASN A 625 -0.77 -2.73 34.78
C ASN A 625 -0.70 -4.12 34.13
N ASP A 626 0.40 -4.45 33.48
CA ASP A 626 0.59 -5.70 32.71
C ASP A 626 0.80 -6.92 33.59
N GLN A 627 1.19 -6.75 34.87
CA GLN A 627 1.49 -7.83 35.84
C GLN A 627 2.31 -9.01 35.28
N GLY A 628 3.05 -8.80 34.19
CA GLY A 628 3.81 -9.82 33.46
C GLY A 628 2.95 -10.75 32.59
N ALA A 629 1.67 -10.48 32.42
CA ALA A 629 0.75 -11.28 31.63
C ALA A 629 0.85 -11.01 30.13
N SER A 630 1.21 -9.78 29.72
CA SER A 630 1.29 -9.42 28.30
C SER A 630 2.52 -10.02 27.64
N ARG A 631 2.24 -10.77 26.58
CA ARG A 631 3.25 -11.35 25.69
C ARG A 631 3.69 -10.43 24.55
N ALA A 632 3.14 -9.22 24.46
CA ALA A 632 3.47 -8.30 23.37
C ALA A 632 4.65 -7.42 23.77
N GLY A 633 5.80 -7.65 23.17
CA GLY A 633 6.98 -6.83 23.32
C GLY A 633 6.72 -5.37 22.95
N LYS A 634 7.32 -4.43 23.69
CA LYS A 634 7.15 -2.98 23.48
C LYS A 634 8.24 -2.45 22.56
N ILE A 635 7.84 -1.67 21.56
CA ILE A 635 8.73 -1.07 20.57
C ILE A 635 8.50 0.44 20.52
N ILE A 636 9.61 1.19 20.49
CA ILE A 636 9.65 2.62 20.18
C ILE A 636 10.44 2.76 18.88
N LEU A 637 9.93 3.53 17.93
CA LEU A 637 10.64 3.86 16.70
C LEU A 637 11.19 5.27 16.78
N ARG A 638 12.40 5.46 16.27
CA ARG A 638 13.07 6.75 16.20
C ARG A 638 13.68 6.94 14.83
N ASN A 639 13.28 8.01 14.12
CA ASN A 639 13.98 8.38 12.89
C ASN A 639 15.42 8.85 13.19
N GLU A 640 16.36 8.47 12.34
CA GLU A 640 17.82 8.77 12.49
C GLU A 640 18.13 10.27 12.65
N LYS A 641 17.29 11.16 12.13
CA LYS A 641 17.44 12.63 12.18
C LYS A 641 16.47 13.34 13.13
N ALA A 642 15.69 12.61 13.92
CA ALA A 642 14.74 13.21 14.85
C ALA A 642 15.41 14.09 15.92
N SER A 643 16.65 13.78 16.31
CA SER A 643 17.49 14.62 17.18
C SER A 643 18.97 14.28 17.00
N GLN A 644 19.83 15.28 17.11
CA GLN A 644 21.28 15.08 17.15
C GLN A 644 21.76 14.66 18.53
N THR A 645 21.10 15.17 19.58
CA THR A 645 21.45 14.92 20.98
C THR A 645 20.86 13.62 21.50
N TYR A 646 19.54 13.44 21.33
CA TYR A 646 18.83 12.26 21.81
C TYR A 646 18.92 11.15 20.78
N THR A 647 20.08 10.47 20.74
CA THR A 647 20.32 9.31 19.86
C THR A 647 19.52 8.09 20.31
N THR A 648 19.40 7.09 19.44
CA THR A 648 18.72 5.83 19.72
C THR A 648 19.29 5.15 20.98
N GLN A 649 20.63 5.17 21.13
CA GLN A 649 21.30 4.61 22.30
C GLN A 649 21.02 5.42 23.57
N ILE A 650 21.13 6.75 23.51
CA ILE A 650 20.86 7.62 24.68
C ILE A 650 19.43 7.44 25.18
N ILE A 651 18.43 7.39 24.29
CA ILE A 651 17.04 7.15 24.69
C ILE A 651 16.88 5.76 25.34
N ALA A 652 17.51 4.73 24.78
CA ALA A 652 17.46 3.39 25.36
C ALA A 652 18.12 3.35 26.77
N ASP A 653 19.25 4.03 26.94
CA ASP A 653 19.95 4.11 28.25
C ASP A 653 19.12 4.90 29.27
N MET A 654 18.54 6.04 28.89
CA MET A 654 17.64 6.81 29.77
C MET A 654 16.45 5.97 30.23
N ILE A 655 15.80 5.25 29.31
CA ILE A 655 14.67 4.35 29.62
C ILE A 655 15.15 3.25 30.60
N LYS A 656 16.32 2.68 30.38
CA LYS A 656 16.91 1.63 31.24
C LYS A 656 17.18 2.12 32.66
N GLU A 657 17.84 3.26 32.81
CA GLU A 657 18.16 3.83 34.11
C GLU A 657 16.89 4.22 34.90
N GLU A 658 15.94 4.90 34.22
CA GLU A 658 14.70 5.31 34.85
C GLU A 658 13.69 4.15 35.08
N ALA A 659 13.90 3.01 34.46
CA ALA A 659 13.12 1.80 34.75
C ALA A 659 13.38 1.24 36.15
N ARG A 660 14.51 1.58 36.74
CA ARG A 660 14.89 1.17 38.12
C ARG A 660 14.75 -0.33 38.36
N GLY A 661 15.18 -1.14 37.38
CA GLY A 661 15.10 -2.61 37.41
C GLY A 661 13.72 -3.23 37.16
N ARG A 662 12.69 -2.43 36.93
CA ARG A 662 11.34 -2.94 36.64
C ARG A 662 11.23 -3.55 35.25
N PHE A 663 11.97 -3.01 34.28
CA PHE A 663 12.08 -3.51 32.92
C PHE A 663 13.41 -3.11 32.29
N GLU A 664 13.80 -3.75 31.18
CA GLU A 664 15.02 -3.45 30.43
C GLU A 664 14.70 -2.64 29.17
N SER A 665 15.66 -1.85 28.74
CA SER A 665 15.64 -1.21 27.42
C SER A 665 16.90 -1.54 26.63
N ARG A 666 16.76 -1.67 25.33
CA ARG A 666 17.85 -1.89 24.37
C ARG A 666 17.61 -1.10 23.08
N SER A 667 18.69 -0.68 22.47
CA SER A 667 18.68 -0.12 21.12
C SER A 667 18.81 -1.20 20.07
N ALA A 668 18.27 -0.93 18.87
CA ALA A 668 18.49 -1.74 17.69
C ALA A 668 18.56 -0.83 16.44
N VAL A 669 19.62 -1.02 15.65
CA VAL A 669 19.89 -0.19 14.47
C VAL A 669 20.03 -1.10 13.26
N PRO A 670 18.95 -1.29 12.45
CA PRO A 670 19.01 -2.12 11.25
C PRO A 670 19.87 -1.51 10.13
N GLY A 671 20.12 -0.19 10.15
CA GLY A 671 20.97 0.50 9.18
C GLY A 671 20.51 0.29 7.74
N HIS A 672 21.44 0.06 6.82
CA HIS A 672 21.18 -0.11 5.40
C HIS A 672 20.36 -1.37 5.05
N TYR A 673 20.22 -2.31 5.98
CA TYR A 673 19.30 -3.44 5.80
C TYR A 673 17.86 -2.97 5.47
N GLN A 674 17.47 -1.79 5.93
CA GLN A 674 16.18 -1.17 5.65
C GLN A 674 15.95 -0.84 4.16
N GLN A 675 17.01 -0.70 3.36
CA GLN A 675 16.84 -0.44 1.92
C GLN A 675 16.23 -1.64 1.19
N GLY A 676 16.18 -2.80 1.84
CA GLY A 676 15.59 -4.03 1.33
C GLY A 676 16.55 -4.80 0.41
N GLY A 677 16.05 -5.91 -0.10
CA GLY A 677 16.71 -6.72 -1.13
C GLY A 677 15.86 -6.69 -2.39
N LYS A 678 15.17 -7.79 -2.65
CA LYS A 678 14.20 -7.85 -3.75
C LYS A 678 13.07 -6.84 -3.51
N PRO A 679 12.67 -6.05 -4.54
CA PRO A 679 11.57 -5.09 -4.39
C PRO A 679 10.26 -5.80 -4.06
N SER A 680 9.45 -5.16 -3.24
CA SER A 680 8.10 -5.65 -2.93
C SER A 680 7.23 -5.69 -4.19
N PRO A 681 6.18 -6.51 -4.22
CA PRO A 681 5.26 -6.53 -5.36
C PRO A 681 4.67 -5.17 -5.68
N MET A 682 4.33 -4.37 -4.66
CA MET A 682 3.80 -3.02 -4.86
C MET A 682 4.81 -2.12 -5.58
N ASP A 683 6.06 -2.10 -5.13
CA ASP A 683 7.11 -1.31 -5.79
C ASP A 683 7.35 -1.77 -7.23
N ARG A 684 7.30 -3.08 -7.51
CA ARG A 684 7.44 -3.61 -8.87
C ARG A 684 6.27 -3.20 -9.79
N ILE A 685 5.04 -3.28 -9.29
CA ILE A 685 3.83 -2.95 -10.05
C ILE A 685 3.75 -1.44 -10.29
N ARG A 686 3.96 -0.64 -9.26
CA ARG A 686 3.96 0.82 -9.38
C ARG A 686 5.11 1.32 -10.24
N ALA A 687 6.28 0.69 -10.18
CA ALA A 687 7.40 0.99 -11.05
C ALA A 687 7.04 0.84 -12.54
N LEU A 688 6.36 -0.26 -12.92
CA LEU A 688 5.88 -0.47 -14.28
C LEU A 688 4.89 0.62 -14.69
N ARG A 689 3.85 0.85 -13.91
CA ARG A 689 2.79 1.83 -14.23
C ARG A 689 3.34 3.24 -14.37
N MET A 690 4.13 3.69 -13.39
CA MET A 690 4.67 5.04 -13.36
C MET A 690 5.68 5.28 -14.49
N ALA A 691 6.55 4.30 -14.77
CA ALA A 691 7.50 4.41 -15.88
C ALA A 691 6.79 4.46 -17.24
N ILE A 692 5.77 3.63 -17.45
CA ILE A 692 4.95 3.66 -18.69
C ILE A 692 4.25 5.02 -18.84
N LYS A 693 3.65 5.56 -17.77
CA LYS A 693 3.03 6.89 -17.79
C LYS A 693 4.05 8.00 -18.12
N CYS A 694 5.28 7.92 -17.57
CA CYS A 694 6.35 8.86 -17.94
C CYS A 694 6.67 8.80 -19.43
N MET A 695 6.79 7.59 -19.98
CA MET A 695 7.09 7.39 -21.40
C MET A 695 5.95 7.88 -22.29
N GLN A 696 4.70 7.59 -21.95
CA GLN A 696 3.51 8.09 -22.65
C GLN A 696 3.44 9.62 -22.60
N HIS A 697 3.69 10.24 -21.44
CA HIS A 697 3.74 11.68 -21.30
C HIS A 697 4.80 12.33 -22.22
N ILE A 698 5.99 11.73 -22.28
CA ILE A 698 7.05 12.20 -23.19
C ILE A 698 6.62 12.05 -24.65
N GLU A 699 6.10 10.88 -25.03
CA GLU A 699 5.68 10.59 -26.40
C GLU A 699 4.51 11.48 -26.86
N ASP A 700 3.42 11.51 -26.10
CA ASP A 700 2.18 12.18 -26.52
C ASP A 700 2.34 13.70 -26.53
N ARG A 701 3.14 14.24 -25.62
CA ARG A 701 3.23 15.68 -25.42
C ARG A 701 4.36 16.34 -26.20
N PHE A 702 5.47 15.65 -26.45
CA PHE A 702 6.69 16.29 -26.96
C PHE A 702 7.18 15.75 -28.31
N THR A 703 6.65 14.64 -28.80
CA THR A 703 7.04 14.12 -30.12
C THR A 703 6.81 15.13 -31.23
N GLY A 704 7.87 15.44 -31.99
CA GLY A 704 7.81 16.34 -33.15
C GLY A 704 7.70 17.82 -32.79
N LYS A 705 7.78 18.21 -31.50
CA LYS A 705 7.77 19.61 -31.10
C LYS A 705 9.14 20.27 -31.26
N SER A 706 9.13 21.56 -31.57
CA SER A 706 10.34 22.37 -31.60
C SER A 706 10.91 22.58 -30.19
N LYS A 707 12.22 22.86 -30.09
CA LYS A 707 12.89 23.14 -28.82
C LYS A 707 12.26 24.34 -28.07
N ALA A 708 11.76 25.35 -28.78
CA ALA A 708 11.05 26.46 -28.19
C ALA A 708 9.73 26.04 -27.59
N ALA A 709 8.90 25.29 -28.33
CA ALA A 709 7.63 24.77 -27.84
C ALA A 709 7.78 23.81 -26.63
N ILE A 710 8.91 23.11 -26.53
CA ILE A 710 9.23 22.26 -25.37
C ILE A 710 9.52 23.13 -24.14
N VAL A 711 10.29 24.20 -24.30
CA VAL A 711 10.66 25.10 -23.19
C VAL A 711 9.45 25.87 -22.66
N ASP A 712 8.54 26.29 -23.57
CA ASP A 712 7.32 27.02 -23.21
C ASP A 712 6.29 26.14 -22.51
N ASP A 713 6.41 24.82 -22.61
CA ASP A 713 5.50 23.90 -21.95
C ASP A 713 5.96 23.64 -20.50
N PRO A 714 5.19 24.05 -19.48
CA PRO A 714 5.59 23.90 -18.07
C PRO A 714 5.79 22.43 -17.66
N LEU A 715 5.11 21.48 -18.32
CA LEU A 715 5.24 20.05 -18.05
C LEU A 715 6.43 19.41 -18.79
N SER A 716 7.26 20.20 -19.48
CA SER A 716 8.51 19.71 -20.05
C SER A 716 9.57 19.38 -19.00
N VAL A 717 9.44 19.90 -17.76
CA VAL A 717 10.18 19.43 -16.59
C VAL A 717 9.19 19.21 -15.48
N ALA A 718 8.91 17.96 -15.18
CA ALA A 718 7.86 17.58 -14.26
C ALA A 718 8.23 16.38 -13.39
N VAL A 719 7.58 16.28 -12.23
CA VAL A 719 7.61 15.12 -11.36
C VAL A 719 6.31 14.36 -11.56
N ILE A 720 6.37 13.04 -11.82
CA ILE A 720 5.21 12.18 -11.70
C ILE A 720 4.99 11.83 -10.24
N GLY A 721 3.77 11.92 -9.75
CA GLY A 721 3.48 11.62 -8.35
C GLY A 721 2.06 11.14 -8.12
N ILE A 722 1.85 10.48 -6.99
CA ILE A 722 0.53 10.20 -6.43
C ILE A 722 0.21 11.36 -5.47
N GLN A 723 -0.94 11.99 -5.64
CA GLN A 723 -1.46 13.04 -4.76
C GLN A 723 -2.91 12.70 -4.39
N GLY A 724 -3.11 12.25 -3.15
CA GLY A 724 -4.42 11.79 -2.70
C GLY A 724 -4.94 10.59 -3.51
N SER A 725 -5.95 10.83 -4.36
CA SER A 725 -6.61 9.82 -5.19
C SER A 725 -6.17 9.82 -6.67
N GLU A 726 -5.12 10.56 -7.03
CA GLU A 726 -4.76 10.76 -8.44
C GLU A 726 -3.26 10.61 -8.71
N VAL A 727 -2.93 10.14 -9.92
CA VAL A 727 -1.57 10.17 -10.47
C VAL A 727 -1.43 11.39 -11.37
N VAL A 728 -0.55 12.31 -10.97
CA VAL A 728 -0.40 13.61 -11.64
C VAL A 728 1.04 13.87 -12.06
N PHE A 729 1.20 14.72 -13.09
CA PHE A 729 2.46 15.36 -13.45
C PHE A 729 2.47 16.80 -12.93
N THR A 730 3.35 17.08 -11.97
CA THR A 730 3.48 18.42 -11.38
C THR A 730 4.67 19.13 -12.00
N PRO A 731 4.50 20.33 -12.59
CA PRO A 731 5.60 21.07 -13.21
C PRO A 731 6.64 21.48 -12.17
N MET A 732 7.88 21.62 -12.60
CA MET A 732 8.96 22.14 -11.77
C MET A 732 9.25 23.60 -12.13
N GLY A 733 9.26 24.47 -11.10
CA GLY A 733 9.52 25.91 -11.25
C GLY A 733 8.33 26.71 -11.80
N GLY A 734 8.48 28.03 -11.89
CA GLY A 734 7.38 28.94 -12.20
C GLY A 734 6.54 29.31 -10.98
N GLU A 735 5.45 30.07 -11.16
CA GLU A 735 4.60 30.54 -10.05
C GLU A 735 3.85 29.43 -9.33
N THR A 736 3.51 28.36 -10.03
CA THR A 736 2.72 27.21 -9.49
C THR A 736 3.51 25.91 -9.41
N GLY A 737 4.77 25.91 -9.83
CA GLY A 737 5.58 24.69 -9.91
C GLY A 737 6.34 24.37 -8.62
N LEU A 738 6.81 23.14 -8.55
CA LEU A 738 7.64 22.69 -7.45
C LEU A 738 9.01 23.37 -7.50
N GLU A 739 9.43 24.00 -6.40
CA GLU A 739 10.78 24.52 -6.22
C GLU A 739 11.52 23.80 -5.11
N ALA A 740 12.79 23.55 -5.33
CA ALA A 740 13.71 23.11 -4.30
C ALA A 740 14.79 24.20 -4.12
N ASN A 741 14.91 24.74 -2.93
CA ASN A 741 16.11 25.47 -2.56
C ASN A 741 17.24 24.45 -2.41
N ALA A 742 18.12 24.38 -3.42
CA ALA A 742 19.21 23.42 -3.50
C ALA A 742 20.25 23.60 -2.36
N THR A 743 20.23 24.73 -1.67
CA THR A 743 21.18 25.11 -0.61
C THR A 743 20.66 24.84 0.79
N ASP A 744 19.35 24.69 0.99
CA ASP A 744 18.77 24.46 2.32
C ASP A 744 18.36 22.98 2.49
N TRP A 745 19.19 22.24 3.24
CA TRP A 745 18.91 20.86 3.60
C TRP A 745 17.64 20.70 4.46
N GLN A 746 17.07 21.79 4.98
CA GLN A 746 15.82 21.79 5.72
C GLN A 746 14.62 21.66 4.79
N ASP A 747 14.71 22.14 3.54
CA ASP A 747 13.64 22.08 2.54
C ASP A 747 13.51 20.73 1.82
N ARG A 748 14.28 19.71 2.20
CA ARG A 748 14.14 18.33 1.68
C ARG A 748 12.91 17.62 2.21
N ARG A 749 11.82 18.34 2.45
CA ARG A 749 10.52 17.82 2.86
C ARG A 749 9.49 18.23 1.80
N PRO A 750 8.52 17.37 1.46
CA PRO A 750 7.35 17.82 0.75
C PRO A 750 6.63 18.86 1.60
N LYS A 751 6.10 19.91 0.98
CA LYS A 751 5.30 20.92 1.71
C LYS A 751 4.06 20.30 2.40
N ASN A 752 3.57 19.18 1.86
CA ASN A 752 2.47 18.41 2.43
C ASN A 752 3.03 17.19 3.19
N GLU A 753 3.11 17.31 4.50
CA GLU A 753 3.52 16.22 5.41
C GLU A 753 2.30 15.30 5.66
N PHE A 754 1.79 14.64 4.61
CA PHE A 754 0.56 13.85 4.62
C PHE A 754 0.54 12.72 5.66
N TRP A 755 1.71 12.31 6.17
CA TRP A 755 1.82 11.29 7.23
C TRP A 755 1.57 11.82 8.65
N MET A 756 1.48 13.13 8.87
CA MET A 756 1.26 13.68 10.21
C MET A 756 -0.07 13.26 10.84
N PRO A 757 -1.22 13.22 10.14
CA PRO A 757 -2.45 12.66 10.69
C PRO A 757 -2.32 11.18 11.07
N MET A 758 -1.47 10.42 10.36
CA MET A 758 -1.19 9.03 10.70
C MET A 758 -0.32 8.90 11.95
N LYS A 759 0.56 9.88 12.21
CA LYS A 759 1.31 9.98 13.47
C LYS A 759 0.38 10.18 14.66
N ASP A 760 -0.64 11.04 14.54
CA ASP A 760 -1.69 11.18 15.55
C ASP A 760 -2.44 9.85 15.77
N THR A 761 -2.72 9.12 14.69
CA THR A 761 -3.35 7.79 14.78
C THR A 761 -2.47 6.78 15.52
N VAL A 762 -1.13 6.81 15.33
CA VAL A 762 -0.19 5.98 16.11
C VAL A 762 -0.34 6.27 17.60
N ASP A 763 -0.33 7.54 18.00
CA ASP A 763 -0.44 7.95 19.41
C ASP A 763 -1.80 7.55 20.01
N ILE A 764 -2.89 7.75 19.27
CA ILE A 764 -4.23 7.30 19.67
C ILE A 764 -4.27 5.78 19.90
N LEU A 765 -3.85 5.00 18.91
CA LEU A 765 -3.92 3.54 18.97
C LEU A 765 -2.87 2.91 19.89
N SER A 766 -1.84 3.63 20.32
CA SER A 766 -0.91 3.21 21.36
C SER A 766 -1.43 3.51 22.77
N GLY A 767 -2.38 4.41 22.89
CA GLY A 767 -2.88 4.96 24.16
C GLY A 767 -1.94 6.00 24.77
N ARG A 768 -1.00 6.53 23.98
CA ARG A 768 -0.02 7.54 24.40
C ARG A 768 -0.71 8.87 24.71
N PRO A 769 -0.52 9.49 25.88
CA PRO A 769 -1.09 10.79 26.20
C PRO A 769 -0.57 11.87 25.25
N LYS A 770 -1.45 12.75 24.75
CA LYS A 770 -1.02 13.91 23.95
C LYS A 770 -0.26 14.90 24.83
N LEU A 771 0.75 15.60 24.27
CA LEU A 771 1.45 16.69 24.96
C LEU A 771 0.51 17.82 25.41
N ARG A 772 -0.60 18.01 24.70
CA ARG A 772 -1.65 19.01 25.02
C ARG A 772 -2.48 18.63 26.25
N ASP A 773 -2.47 17.37 26.65
CA ASP A 773 -3.18 16.85 27.83
C ASP A 773 -2.34 16.97 29.11
N CYS A 774 -1.13 17.50 29.00
CA CYS A 774 -0.24 17.75 30.14
C CYS A 774 -0.24 19.23 30.48
N CYS A 775 -0.31 19.55 31.79
CA CYS A 775 -0.10 20.90 32.29
C CYS A 775 1.28 21.39 31.85
N GLY A 776 1.36 22.55 31.16
CA GLY A 776 2.60 23.12 30.64
C GLY A 776 3.64 23.43 31.73
N GLU A 777 3.26 23.55 32.99
CA GLU A 777 4.13 23.88 34.12
C GLU A 777 4.63 22.66 34.90
N CYS A 778 3.87 21.56 34.98
CA CYS A 778 4.22 20.41 35.82
C CYS A 778 4.34 19.08 35.09
N GLY A 779 4.03 18.98 33.78
CA GLY A 779 4.07 17.74 32.99
C GLY A 779 3.10 16.63 33.42
N LYS A 780 2.17 16.91 34.36
CA LYS A 780 1.20 15.92 34.84
C LYS A 780 0.01 15.83 33.89
N PRO A 781 -0.54 14.62 33.64
CA PRO A 781 -1.76 14.48 32.86
C PRO A 781 -2.91 15.28 33.50
N LEU A 782 -3.65 16.00 32.68
CA LEU A 782 -4.89 16.65 33.12
C LEU A 782 -5.89 15.58 33.56
N SER A 783 -6.52 15.78 34.72
CA SER A 783 -7.50 14.85 35.27
C SER A 783 -8.68 14.61 34.31
N GLY A 784 -9.23 13.39 34.33
CA GLY A 784 -10.13 12.78 33.33
C GLY A 784 -11.38 13.53 32.86
N ASP A 785 -11.73 14.70 33.41
CA ASP A 785 -12.91 15.48 32.99
C ASP A 785 -12.67 16.37 31.75
N LEU A 786 -11.42 16.64 31.37
CA LEU A 786 -11.06 17.45 30.22
C LEU A 786 -10.82 16.62 28.93
N ARG A 787 -10.92 15.30 28.99
CA ARG A 787 -10.79 14.40 27.81
C ARG A 787 -11.98 14.47 26.83
N ARG A 788 -13.01 15.28 27.13
CA ARG A 788 -14.26 15.40 26.35
C ARG A 788 -14.31 16.63 25.44
N GLY A 789 -13.22 17.15 24.97
CA GLY A 789 -13.20 18.37 24.15
C GLY A 789 -12.62 18.17 22.77
N MET A 790 -13.50 18.03 21.79
CA MET A 790 -13.40 18.45 20.38
C MET A 790 -12.07 18.27 19.66
N LEU A 791 -12.08 17.48 18.58
CA LEU A 791 -11.20 17.69 17.43
C LEU A 791 -11.35 19.15 16.96
N PRO A 792 -10.30 19.94 16.88
CA PRO A 792 -10.40 21.27 16.31
C PRO A 792 -10.77 21.13 14.82
N LYS A 793 -11.86 21.77 14.41
CA LYS A 793 -12.13 22.08 13.00
C LYS A 793 -10.88 22.74 12.41
N PRO A 794 -10.52 22.46 11.14
CA PRO A 794 -9.47 23.21 10.47
C PRO A 794 -9.80 24.71 10.58
N LYS A 795 -8.90 25.50 11.11
CA LYS A 795 -9.02 26.96 11.04
C LYS A 795 -8.99 27.32 9.57
N GLU A 796 -10.08 27.91 9.08
CA GLU A 796 -10.05 28.75 7.90
C GLU A 796 -8.92 29.77 8.11
N ARG A 797 -7.99 29.83 7.19
CA ARG A 797 -6.98 30.88 7.18
C ARG A 797 -7.73 32.14 6.73
N ASP A 798 -7.86 33.08 7.64
CA ASP A 798 -8.19 34.45 7.30
C ASP A 798 -7.10 34.94 6.34
N GLU A 799 -7.56 35.41 5.19
CA GLU A 799 -6.77 36.18 4.24
C GLU A 799 -6.28 37.46 4.92
N GLU A 800 -4.96 37.65 5.04
CA GLU A 800 -4.23 38.90 4.97
C GLU A 800 -2.86 38.68 4.29
#